data_a303491a32fdaa55ef2b145a479e3d30
#
_entry.id   a303491a32fdaa55ef2b145a479e3d30
#
_cell.length_a   1.000
_cell.length_b   1.000
_cell.length_c   1.000
_cell.angle_alpha   90.00
_cell.angle_beta   90.00
_cell.angle_gamma   90.00
#
_symmetry.space_group_name_H-M   'P 1'
#
loop_
_entity.id
_entity.type
_entity.pdbx_description
1 polymer ?
#
loop_
_entity_poly.entity_id
_entity_poly.type
_entity_poly.pdbx_seq_one_letter_code
_entity_poly.pdbx_strand_id
1 'polypeptide(L)'
;MRGAMELLSDLNSAQQEAVTFGNGPLLIVAGAGTGKTSVITRRIAWLIAQKKAKPEEILALTFTDKAASEMEERVDKLLPYGYVNLWVSTFHAFGERILRDWALQIGLPNDFKVLTVSQQWMLVRNNLERFALNYYRPLGNPTKFIHALLSHFSRAKDEIIAPENYLKYVRNLALDKDSDTEIVSQFNEIAEAYHIYSQLLLEKDAFDFGDLINHTLTLLHKRPRVLNELRKRFRYILVDEFQDTNIAQYELIKLLAAPNNNLTVVGDDDQSIYKFRGASISNILQFTHDFPQSKKVLLTTNYRSYQNILDIAHTFIQQNNPYRLEVTLSQDGQELSKKLIAHRKGSAEVAHLAYRTVEDEAEGVAKRILALHNPTRPPLNLRGGEEGLLPLWSDFAILLRANSSAPIFLQALRRHNIPFDYVANKGLYKETIILDILSYLKLLDNYHESEALYRVLSTAPFALPHSDLVALVQYAGKKTISLYSALQNSERPALSDLGAETIARLLDFITKHAALARAKSASELYVQVVHDLDIEARVEHPALVREAEYLAEFYKRIQEFERDSDARALNAFLKHLQLELDSGEEGQLPADFEEGPDTVKVTTVHASKGLEWRCVFIPHLIDRRFPSTERREPIELPTALIKETLPEGDVHLQEERRLFYVAMTRARDGLYLTRAEDYLGKTTRKPSRFLYELGILEKDTVKRATKIPPPQSSPTSGRGSLMSLPSPSGRGQGEGAHYPIPESFSFSSVSAFRKCPLEYKFKYLLKLPSAGSAQLSFGNTIHKTLELFLKLWQERLRSAQGDLFDSEKNGKISVPMFEELKTLYERSWIDDWYESATQKNEYRAKRGPAILKNFYEHFIANPPKPKYIEPWFKIAMGPYKFVGKIDRIDVSPSPCPLSEGKGNRRLGEGCIIIDYKTGESAHDKLQKVDKEQLVIYQIAAQEFLRERVGGLMYWDLVPNHFTEPFVATPEQIEKLRSEYTAQIDEIIRTIENDSFVQAHADTTRHTCNYQHFL
;
A
#
# COMPACT_ATOMS: atom_id res chain seq x y z
N MET A 1 -33.82 -17.70 -4.11
CA MET A 1 -34.58 -16.69 -3.37
C MET A 1 -34.18 -16.58 -1.89
N ARG A 2 -33.88 -17.67 -1.13
CA ARG A 2 -33.44 -17.57 0.26
C ARG A 2 -32.19 -16.70 0.45
N GLY A 3 -31.12 -16.92 -0.28
CA GLY A 3 -29.88 -16.14 -0.13
C GLY A 3 -30.02 -14.63 -0.45
N ALA A 4 -30.95 -14.26 -1.34
CA ALA A 4 -31.19 -12.84 -1.63
C ALA A 4 -31.99 -12.11 -0.55
N MET A 5 -32.82 -12.84 0.21
CA MET A 5 -33.53 -12.29 1.37
C MET A 5 -32.57 -12.12 2.56
N GLU A 6 -31.63 -13.01 2.76
CA GLU A 6 -30.59 -12.91 3.77
C GLU A 6 -29.68 -11.66 3.58
N LEU A 7 -29.37 -11.31 2.33
CA LEU A 7 -28.58 -10.11 2.00
C LEU A 7 -29.25 -8.78 2.43
N LEU A 8 -30.58 -8.80 2.65
CA LEU A 8 -31.36 -7.60 2.97
C LEU A 8 -31.84 -7.54 4.43
N SER A 9 -31.68 -8.63 5.18
CA SER A 9 -32.30 -8.79 6.52
C SER A 9 -31.90 -7.70 7.52
N ASP A 10 -30.64 -7.28 7.50
CA ASP A 10 -30.08 -6.35 8.48
C ASP A 10 -30.05 -4.90 7.98
N LEU A 11 -30.64 -4.64 6.82
CA LEU A 11 -30.64 -3.32 6.19
C LEU A 11 -31.93 -2.55 6.52
N ASN A 12 -31.79 -1.25 6.76
CA ASN A 12 -32.95 -0.36 6.86
C ASN A 12 -33.56 -0.10 5.45
N SER A 13 -34.75 0.53 5.41
CA SER A 13 -35.49 0.74 4.16
C SER A 13 -34.71 1.51 3.09
N ALA A 14 -33.98 2.55 3.45
CA ALA A 14 -33.17 3.33 2.51
C ALA A 14 -31.97 2.52 1.99
N GLN A 15 -31.32 1.74 2.85
CA GLN A 15 -30.25 0.86 2.44
C GLN A 15 -30.77 -0.25 1.51
N GLN A 16 -31.95 -0.84 1.82
CA GLN A 16 -32.59 -1.83 0.95
C GLN A 16 -32.94 -1.24 -0.42
N GLU A 17 -33.48 -0.01 -0.47
CA GLU A 17 -33.77 0.72 -1.69
C GLU A 17 -32.49 0.88 -2.55
N ALA A 18 -31.39 1.31 -1.93
CA ALA A 18 -30.09 1.48 -2.61
C ALA A 18 -29.54 0.15 -3.14
N VAL A 19 -29.58 -0.92 -2.35
CA VAL A 19 -29.09 -2.26 -2.74
C VAL A 19 -29.91 -2.87 -3.86
N THR A 20 -31.24 -2.73 -3.83
CA THR A 20 -32.14 -3.37 -4.78
C THR A 20 -32.45 -2.53 -6.02
N PHE A 21 -31.92 -1.31 -6.10
CA PHE A 21 -32.13 -0.46 -7.27
C PHE A 21 -31.74 -1.16 -8.56
N GLY A 22 -32.55 -1.00 -9.59
CA GLY A 22 -32.40 -1.70 -10.87
C GLY A 22 -31.27 -1.17 -11.74
N ASN A 23 -31.63 -0.72 -12.94
CA ASN A 23 -30.70 -0.15 -13.91
C ASN A 23 -30.77 1.37 -13.91
N GLY A 24 -29.73 1.99 -14.41
CA GLY A 24 -29.59 3.44 -14.51
C GLY A 24 -28.68 4.06 -13.44
N PRO A 25 -28.51 5.40 -13.49
CA PRO A 25 -27.64 6.09 -12.56
C PRO A 25 -28.26 6.20 -11.16
N LEU A 26 -27.46 5.91 -10.14
CA LEU A 26 -27.83 5.95 -8.73
C LEU A 26 -26.81 6.77 -7.94
N LEU A 27 -27.26 7.83 -7.27
CA LEU A 27 -26.48 8.58 -6.30
C LEU A 27 -26.93 8.20 -4.89
N ILE A 28 -26.01 7.64 -4.11
CA ILE A 28 -26.22 7.34 -2.70
C ILE A 28 -25.47 8.40 -1.89
N VAL A 29 -26.22 9.30 -1.26
CA VAL A 29 -25.65 10.29 -0.34
C VAL A 29 -25.64 9.67 1.05
N ALA A 30 -24.47 9.42 1.57
CA ALA A 30 -24.29 8.60 2.77
C ALA A 30 -23.32 9.25 3.75
N GLY A 31 -23.83 9.82 4.82
CA GLY A 31 -23.03 10.45 5.88
C GLY A 31 -22.09 9.49 6.60
N ALA A 32 -21.30 10.03 7.53
CA ALA A 32 -20.41 9.21 8.36
C ALA A 32 -21.18 8.13 9.13
N GLY A 33 -20.66 6.90 9.19
CA GLY A 33 -21.25 5.83 9.99
C GLY A 33 -22.62 5.30 9.53
N THR A 34 -23.05 5.60 8.29
CA THR A 34 -24.34 5.13 7.73
C THR A 34 -24.26 3.80 6.98
N GLY A 35 -23.08 3.19 6.93
CA GLY A 35 -22.87 1.89 6.27
C GLY A 35 -22.65 1.97 4.76
N LYS A 36 -21.97 3.02 4.24
CA LYS A 36 -21.62 3.18 2.82
C LYS A 36 -21.07 1.90 2.20
N THR A 37 -19.95 1.41 2.73
CA THR A 37 -19.27 0.21 2.22
C THR A 37 -20.15 -1.04 2.30
N SER A 38 -20.96 -1.17 3.36
CA SER A 38 -21.93 -2.27 3.49
C SER A 38 -22.99 -2.24 2.39
N VAL A 39 -23.48 -1.06 2.02
CA VAL A 39 -24.47 -0.93 0.95
C VAL A 39 -23.87 -1.29 -0.42
N ILE A 40 -22.65 -0.82 -0.72
CA ILE A 40 -21.97 -1.15 -1.99
C ILE A 40 -21.70 -2.65 -2.09
N THR A 41 -21.12 -3.26 -1.07
CA THR A 41 -20.78 -4.70 -1.07
C THR A 41 -22.01 -5.58 -1.18
N ARG A 42 -23.10 -5.24 -0.44
CA ARG A 42 -24.38 -5.95 -0.54
C ARG A 42 -25.07 -5.73 -1.89
N ARG A 43 -24.91 -4.54 -2.53
CA ARG A 43 -25.41 -4.30 -3.87
C ARG A 43 -24.69 -5.18 -4.91
N ILE A 44 -23.37 -5.29 -4.84
CA ILE A 44 -22.59 -6.20 -5.69
C ILE A 44 -23.09 -7.64 -5.50
N ALA A 45 -23.14 -8.11 -4.25
CA ALA A 45 -23.61 -9.45 -3.93
C ALA A 45 -25.07 -9.69 -4.42
N TRP A 46 -25.95 -8.70 -4.28
CA TRP A 46 -27.34 -8.78 -4.74
C TRP A 46 -27.44 -8.85 -6.27
N LEU A 47 -26.67 -8.05 -7.01
CA LEU A 47 -26.63 -8.11 -8.49
C LEU A 47 -26.22 -9.50 -8.98
N ILE A 48 -25.25 -10.13 -8.32
CA ILE A 48 -24.79 -11.48 -8.62
C ILE A 48 -25.85 -12.53 -8.23
N ALA A 49 -26.36 -12.47 -7.01
CA ALA A 49 -27.36 -13.41 -6.50
C ALA A 49 -28.67 -13.39 -7.31
N GLN A 50 -29.08 -12.21 -7.81
CA GLN A 50 -30.24 -12.04 -8.69
C GLN A 50 -29.95 -12.38 -10.15
N LYS A 51 -28.72 -12.82 -10.46
CA LYS A 51 -28.28 -13.13 -11.84
C LYS A 51 -28.44 -11.95 -12.82
N LYS A 52 -28.40 -10.71 -12.31
CA LYS A 52 -28.45 -9.50 -13.14
C LYS A 52 -27.12 -9.23 -13.81
N ALA A 53 -26.03 -9.60 -13.15
CA ALA A 53 -24.68 -9.57 -13.68
C ALA A 53 -23.86 -10.75 -13.17
N LYS A 54 -22.89 -11.15 -13.98
CA LYS A 54 -21.82 -12.04 -13.53
C LYS A 54 -20.77 -11.23 -12.77
N PRO A 55 -19.96 -11.87 -11.89
CA PRO A 55 -18.89 -11.15 -11.19
C PRO A 55 -17.98 -10.34 -12.10
N GLU A 56 -17.55 -10.92 -13.22
CA GLU A 56 -16.68 -10.28 -14.21
C GLU A 56 -17.33 -9.13 -15.00
N GLU A 57 -18.66 -8.94 -14.89
CA GLU A 57 -19.43 -7.86 -15.52
C GLU A 57 -19.61 -6.65 -14.59
N ILE A 58 -19.06 -6.70 -13.37
CA ILE A 58 -19.14 -5.64 -12.37
C ILE A 58 -17.76 -5.03 -12.17
N LEU A 59 -17.66 -3.71 -12.33
CA LEU A 59 -16.50 -2.91 -12.00
C LEU A 59 -16.80 -2.11 -10.73
N ALA A 60 -16.03 -2.32 -9.68
CA ALA A 60 -16.09 -1.53 -8.45
C ALA A 60 -14.78 -0.76 -8.27
N LEU A 61 -14.89 0.57 -8.18
CA LEU A 61 -13.76 1.47 -8.03
C LEU A 61 -13.79 2.16 -6.68
N THR A 62 -12.63 2.24 -6.04
CA THR A 62 -12.44 2.91 -4.76
C THR A 62 -11.13 3.72 -4.76
N PHE A 63 -10.88 4.46 -3.66
CA PHE A 63 -9.76 5.39 -3.60
C PHE A 63 -8.44 4.75 -3.15
N THR A 64 -8.47 3.70 -2.32
CA THR A 64 -7.26 3.04 -1.78
C THR A 64 -7.27 1.55 -2.04
N ASP A 65 -6.08 0.94 -2.16
CA ASP A 65 -5.94 -0.50 -2.37
C ASP A 65 -6.45 -1.29 -1.16
N LYS A 66 -6.30 -0.76 0.06
CA LYS A 66 -6.89 -1.36 1.28
C LYS A 66 -8.41 -1.41 1.17
N ALA A 67 -9.06 -0.31 0.78
CA ALA A 67 -10.52 -0.29 0.61
C ALA A 67 -10.98 -1.24 -0.51
N ALA A 68 -10.18 -1.41 -1.56
CA ALA A 68 -10.47 -2.39 -2.62
C ALA A 68 -10.40 -3.83 -2.09
N SER A 69 -9.36 -4.18 -1.36
CA SER A 69 -9.19 -5.50 -0.76
C SER A 69 -10.29 -5.82 0.25
N GLU A 70 -10.62 -4.86 1.14
CA GLU A 70 -11.70 -4.99 2.11
C GLU A 70 -13.08 -5.16 1.43
N MET A 71 -13.34 -4.39 0.37
CA MET A 71 -14.58 -4.51 -0.40
C MET A 71 -14.70 -5.89 -1.04
N GLU A 72 -13.64 -6.39 -1.63
CA GLU A 72 -13.58 -7.71 -2.25
C GLU A 72 -13.84 -8.82 -1.22
N GLU A 73 -13.16 -8.76 -0.06
CA GLU A 73 -13.32 -9.73 1.02
C GLU A 73 -14.75 -9.76 1.58
N ARG A 74 -15.35 -8.57 1.77
CA ARG A 74 -16.73 -8.46 2.23
C ARG A 74 -17.73 -9.04 1.23
N VAL A 75 -17.50 -8.86 -0.07
CA VAL A 75 -18.35 -9.45 -1.11
C VAL A 75 -18.20 -10.99 -1.12
N ASP A 76 -16.98 -11.49 -1.01
CA ASP A 76 -16.70 -12.92 -0.96
C ASP A 76 -17.41 -13.59 0.23
N LYS A 77 -17.42 -12.94 1.41
CA LYS A 77 -18.15 -13.43 2.61
C LYS A 77 -19.69 -13.44 2.43
N LEU A 78 -20.22 -12.55 1.62
CA LEU A 78 -21.67 -12.43 1.38
C LEU A 78 -22.21 -13.42 0.35
N LEU A 79 -21.34 -14.03 -0.47
CA LEU A 79 -21.73 -14.92 -1.54
C LEU A 79 -21.54 -16.39 -1.12
N PRO A 80 -22.53 -17.26 -1.37
CA PRO A 80 -22.45 -18.69 -1.00
C PRO A 80 -21.45 -19.49 -1.85
N TYR A 81 -20.84 -18.85 -2.83
CA TYR A 81 -19.91 -19.48 -3.78
C TYR A 81 -18.45 -19.36 -3.36
N GLY A 82 -18.16 -18.72 -2.22
CA GLY A 82 -16.79 -18.39 -1.80
C GLY A 82 -16.19 -17.28 -2.66
N TYR A 83 -14.89 -17.37 -2.95
CA TYR A 83 -14.16 -16.37 -3.71
C TYR A 83 -14.64 -16.25 -5.16
N VAL A 84 -14.83 -15.02 -5.63
CA VAL A 84 -15.28 -14.72 -7.00
C VAL A 84 -14.28 -13.77 -7.67
N ASN A 85 -14.12 -13.90 -8.99
CA ASN A 85 -13.26 -13.02 -9.76
C ASN A 85 -13.98 -11.71 -10.08
N LEU A 86 -13.88 -10.75 -9.15
CA LEU A 86 -14.43 -9.41 -9.28
C LEU A 86 -13.38 -8.45 -9.83
N TRP A 87 -13.85 -7.39 -10.47
CA TRP A 87 -13.02 -6.23 -10.80
C TRP A 87 -13.20 -5.14 -9.74
N VAL A 88 -12.55 -5.35 -8.59
CA VAL A 88 -12.45 -4.36 -7.52
C VAL A 88 -11.04 -3.80 -7.52
N SER A 89 -10.88 -2.50 -7.68
CA SER A 89 -9.55 -1.86 -7.77
C SER A 89 -9.61 -0.37 -7.49
N THR A 90 -8.45 0.25 -7.33
CA THR A 90 -8.33 1.71 -7.43
C THR A 90 -8.42 2.17 -8.88
N PHE A 91 -8.70 3.47 -9.12
CA PHE A 91 -8.71 4.05 -10.46
C PHE A 91 -7.38 3.86 -11.19
N HIS A 92 -6.27 4.05 -10.50
CA HIS A 92 -4.93 3.91 -11.06
C HIS A 92 -4.61 2.47 -11.43
N ALA A 93 -4.91 1.52 -10.55
CA ALA A 93 -4.71 0.09 -10.82
C ALA A 93 -5.60 -0.39 -11.98
N PHE A 94 -6.83 0.12 -12.10
CA PHE A 94 -7.70 -0.12 -13.25
C PHE A 94 -7.08 0.43 -14.55
N GLY A 95 -6.65 1.71 -14.54
CA GLY A 95 -5.99 2.34 -15.70
C GLY A 95 -4.71 1.61 -16.11
N GLU A 96 -3.86 1.26 -15.13
CA GLU A 96 -2.66 0.48 -15.37
C GLU A 96 -2.97 -0.85 -16.07
N ARG A 97 -3.95 -1.61 -15.56
CA ARG A 97 -4.32 -2.90 -16.13
C ARG A 97 -4.84 -2.76 -17.57
N ILE A 98 -5.65 -1.73 -17.85
CA ILE A 98 -6.12 -1.46 -19.22
C ILE A 98 -4.96 -1.10 -20.14
N LEU A 99 -4.01 -0.27 -19.69
CA LEU A 99 -2.85 0.08 -20.49
C LEU A 99 -1.90 -1.10 -20.69
N ARG A 100 -1.69 -1.96 -19.70
CA ARG A 100 -0.94 -3.22 -19.85
C ARG A 100 -1.51 -4.10 -20.96
N ASP A 101 -2.83 -4.11 -21.12
CA ASP A 101 -3.51 -4.92 -22.13
C ASP A 101 -3.57 -4.24 -23.53
N TRP A 102 -3.62 -2.90 -23.60
CA TRP A 102 -4.03 -2.19 -24.82
C TRP A 102 -3.15 -1.01 -25.24
N ALA A 103 -2.12 -0.60 -24.48
CA ALA A 103 -1.33 0.61 -24.75
C ALA A 103 -0.67 0.60 -26.15
N LEU A 104 -0.25 -0.54 -26.64
CA LEU A 104 0.33 -0.70 -27.98
C LEU A 104 -0.58 -0.19 -29.11
N GLN A 105 -1.90 -0.21 -28.92
CA GLN A 105 -2.85 0.31 -29.92
C GLN A 105 -2.79 1.83 -30.09
N ILE A 106 -2.21 2.54 -29.17
CA ILE A 106 -1.99 3.99 -29.24
C ILE A 106 -0.51 4.36 -29.37
N GLY A 107 0.36 3.37 -29.59
CA GLY A 107 1.80 3.57 -29.79
C GLY A 107 2.58 3.73 -28.49
N LEU A 108 2.02 3.32 -27.36
CA LEU A 108 2.68 3.34 -26.05
C LEU A 108 3.15 1.92 -25.67
N PRO A 109 4.25 1.78 -24.91
CA PRO A 109 4.69 0.48 -24.41
C PRO A 109 3.66 -0.11 -23.44
N ASN A 110 3.53 -1.43 -23.41
CA ASN A 110 2.66 -2.13 -22.46
C ASN A 110 3.40 -2.63 -21.21
N ASP A 111 4.72 -2.61 -21.23
CA ASP A 111 5.61 -2.99 -20.12
C ASP A 111 6.25 -1.77 -19.43
N PHE A 112 5.56 -0.64 -19.48
CA PHE A 112 5.98 0.61 -18.88
C PHE A 112 6.22 0.51 -17.37
N LYS A 113 7.09 1.39 -16.85
CA LYS A 113 7.30 1.59 -15.41
C LYS A 113 6.38 2.70 -14.89
N VAL A 114 5.83 2.52 -13.68
CA VAL A 114 5.10 3.59 -12.98
C VAL A 114 6.05 4.24 -11.99
N LEU A 115 6.34 5.53 -12.20
CA LEU A 115 7.30 6.26 -11.36
C LEU A 115 6.65 6.81 -10.10
N THR A 116 7.29 6.57 -8.96
CA THR A 116 6.98 7.27 -7.70
C THR A 116 7.38 8.74 -7.79
N VAL A 117 6.90 9.58 -6.86
CA VAL A 117 7.25 11.01 -6.81
C VAL A 117 8.76 11.23 -6.70
N SER A 118 9.45 10.39 -5.92
CA SER A 118 10.92 10.44 -5.79
C SER A 118 11.63 10.13 -7.10
N GLN A 119 11.17 9.09 -7.81
CA GLN A 119 11.72 8.72 -9.12
C GLN A 119 11.46 9.80 -10.18
N GLN A 120 10.29 10.43 -10.16
CA GLN A 120 9.99 11.61 -10.99
C GLN A 120 10.93 12.77 -10.66
N TRP A 121 11.16 13.05 -9.37
CA TRP A 121 12.08 14.07 -8.92
C TRP A 121 13.51 13.80 -9.40
N MET A 122 13.99 12.56 -9.26
CA MET A 122 15.30 12.13 -9.77
C MET A 122 15.39 12.24 -11.29
N LEU A 123 14.32 11.88 -12.02
CA LEU A 123 14.25 12.02 -13.47
C LEU A 123 14.44 13.48 -13.90
N VAL A 124 13.70 14.40 -13.28
CA VAL A 124 13.83 15.84 -13.56
C VAL A 124 15.21 16.35 -13.17
N ARG A 125 15.70 16.03 -11.95
CA ARG A 125 17.01 16.45 -11.46
C ARG A 125 18.16 16.03 -12.37
N ASN A 126 18.14 14.78 -12.83
CA ASN A 126 19.19 14.22 -13.67
C ASN A 126 19.17 14.78 -15.10
N ASN A 127 18.08 15.43 -15.50
CA ASN A 127 17.90 16.03 -16.82
C ASN A 127 17.65 17.53 -16.78
N LEU A 128 17.98 18.22 -15.67
CA LEU A 128 17.69 19.65 -15.48
C LEU A 128 18.24 20.54 -16.60
N GLU A 129 19.28 20.12 -17.31
CA GLU A 129 19.86 20.86 -18.41
C GLU A 129 18.99 20.88 -19.68
N ARG A 130 18.07 19.92 -19.81
CA ARG A 130 17.10 19.85 -20.91
C ARG A 130 15.94 20.84 -20.72
N PHE A 131 15.71 21.27 -19.46
CA PHE A 131 14.65 22.19 -19.12
C PHE A 131 15.12 23.63 -19.28
N ALA A 132 14.44 24.42 -20.11
CA ALA A 132 14.75 25.83 -20.33
C ALA A 132 14.22 26.67 -19.15
N LEU A 133 14.68 26.41 -17.94
CA LEU A 133 14.26 27.07 -16.71
C LEU A 133 15.24 28.19 -16.32
N ASN A 134 14.74 29.40 -16.11
CA ASN A 134 15.45 30.54 -15.57
C ASN A 134 14.93 30.90 -14.18
N TYR A 135 13.67 31.27 -14.07
CA TYR A 135 13.03 31.62 -12.80
C TYR A 135 12.91 30.39 -11.87
N TYR A 136 12.50 29.27 -12.40
CA TYR A 136 12.31 28.03 -11.62
C TYR A 136 13.59 27.19 -11.43
N ARG A 137 14.76 27.70 -11.84
CA ARG A 137 16.09 27.12 -11.61
C ARG A 137 17.06 28.14 -11.01
N PRO A 138 16.86 28.58 -9.75
CA PRO A 138 17.75 29.59 -9.14
C PRO A 138 19.16 29.04 -8.94
N LEU A 139 20.17 29.86 -9.23
CA LEU A 139 21.59 29.47 -9.18
C LEU A 139 22.05 28.93 -7.81
N GLY A 140 21.49 29.45 -6.71
CA GLY A 140 21.87 29.03 -5.36
C GLY A 140 21.26 27.68 -4.92
N ASN A 141 20.13 27.27 -5.55
CA ASN A 141 19.48 25.98 -5.29
C ASN A 141 18.69 25.54 -6.54
N PRO A 142 19.36 24.88 -7.49
CA PRO A 142 18.74 24.51 -8.77
C PRO A 142 17.55 23.53 -8.66
N THR A 143 17.45 22.80 -7.56
CA THR A 143 16.40 21.80 -7.33
C THR A 143 15.19 22.32 -6.56
N LYS A 144 15.23 23.58 -6.11
CA LYS A 144 14.23 24.20 -5.23
C LYS A 144 12.78 24.00 -5.68
N PHE A 145 12.53 24.11 -6.98
CA PHE A 145 11.18 24.11 -7.53
C PHE A 145 10.75 22.77 -8.16
N ILE A 146 11.60 21.73 -8.14
CA ILE A 146 11.25 20.44 -8.80
C ILE A 146 9.95 19.87 -8.24
N HIS A 147 9.77 19.83 -6.91
CA HIS A 147 8.51 19.35 -6.31
C HIS A 147 7.31 20.19 -6.71
N ALA A 148 7.46 21.50 -6.77
CA ALA A 148 6.39 22.40 -7.16
C ALA A 148 6.00 22.18 -8.63
N LEU A 149 6.97 21.99 -9.53
CA LEU A 149 6.74 21.65 -10.93
C LEU A 149 6.02 20.32 -11.07
N LEU A 150 6.48 19.27 -10.37
CA LEU A 150 5.85 17.95 -10.41
C LEU A 150 4.41 17.99 -9.88
N SER A 151 4.17 18.70 -8.78
CA SER A 151 2.81 18.91 -8.24
C SER A 151 1.93 19.64 -9.24
N HIS A 152 2.46 20.66 -9.90
CA HIS A 152 1.76 21.41 -10.94
C HIS A 152 1.41 20.53 -12.16
N PHE A 153 2.35 19.68 -12.62
CA PHE A 153 2.10 18.75 -13.73
C PHE A 153 1.05 17.69 -13.37
N SER A 154 1.11 17.17 -12.15
CA SER A 154 0.10 16.24 -11.65
C SER A 154 -1.27 16.89 -11.65
N ARG A 155 -1.38 18.13 -11.15
CA ARG A 155 -2.64 18.87 -11.15
C ARG A 155 -3.17 19.18 -12.56
N ALA A 156 -2.27 19.52 -13.49
CA ALA A 156 -2.66 19.68 -14.90
C ALA A 156 -3.23 18.38 -15.49
N LYS A 157 -2.67 17.23 -15.13
CA LYS A 157 -3.17 15.92 -15.55
C LYS A 157 -4.53 15.59 -14.93
N ASP A 158 -4.77 15.96 -13.67
CA ASP A 158 -6.08 15.81 -13.00
C ASP A 158 -7.18 16.60 -13.70
N GLU A 159 -6.85 17.75 -14.33
CA GLU A 159 -7.72 18.60 -15.14
C GLU A 159 -7.74 18.20 -16.62
N ILE A 160 -7.12 17.09 -17.01
CA ILE A 160 -7.01 16.62 -18.41
C ILE A 160 -6.39 17.71 -19.31
N ILE A 161 -5.34 18.35 -18.86
CA ILE A 161 -4.59 19.34 -19.62
C ILE A 161 -3.35 18.68 -20.18
N ALA A 162 -3.37 18.38 -21.48
CA ALA A 162 -2.19 17.87 -22.18
C ALA A 162 -1.11 18.96 -22.32
N PRO A 163 0.18 18.61 -22.40
CA PRO A 163 1.26 19.58 -22.60
C PRO A 163 1.05 20.53 -23.78
N GLU A 164 0.54 20.01 -24.89
CA GLU A 164 0.26 20.78 -26.10
C GLU A 164 -0.85 21.83 -25.88
N ASN A 165 -1.86 21.49 -25.08
CA ASN A 165 -2.94 22.41 -24.73
C ASN A 165 -2.42 23.52 -23.82
N TYR A 166 -1.50 23.21 -22.91
CA TYR A 166 -0.88 24.19 -22.05
C TYR A 166 0.00 25.14 -22.86
N LEU A 167 0.85 24.63 -23.75
CA LEU A 167 1.66 25.45 -24.68
C LEU A 167 0.77 26.36 -25.55
N LYS A 168 -0.36 25.85 -26.07
CA LYS A 168 -1.32 26.66 -26.82
C LYS A 168 -1.92 27.78 -25.98
N TYR A 169 -2.27 27.50 -24.74
CA TYR A 169 -2.79 28.50 -23.81
C TYR A 169 -1.79 29.65 -23.60
N VAL A 170 -0.54 29.33 -23.31
CA VAL A 170 0.52 30.33 -23.05
C VAL A 170 0.81 31.15 -24.31
N ARG A 171 0.83 30.54 -25.50
CA ARG A 171 0.97 31.26 -26.77
C ARG A 171 -0.15 32.24 -26.99
N ASN A 172 -1.39 31.86 -26.65
CA ASN A 172 -2.53 32.79 -26.77
C ASN A 172 -2.42 33.94 -25.74
N LEU A 173 -1.98 33.63 -24.51
CA LEU A 173 -1.76 34.62 -23.46
C LEU A 173 -0.68 35.64 -23.86
N ALA A 174 0.37 35.19 -24.56
CA ALA A 174 1.45 36.06 -25.05
C ALA A 174 1.01 37.03 -26.19
N LEU A 175 -0.10 36.71 -26.86
CA LEU A 175 -0.70 37.58 -27.90
C LEU A 175 -1.61 38.66 -27.29
N ASP A 176 -2.01 38.49 -26.04
CA ASP A 176 -2.83 39.48 -25.33
C ASP A 176 -1.96 40.65 -24.84
N LYS A 177 -2.24 41.85 -25.29
CA LYS A 177 -1.45 43.06 -25.01
C LYS A 177 -1.53 43.50 -23.54
N ASP A 178 -2.58 43.08 -22.83
CA ASP A 178 -2.82 43.46 -21.44
C ASP A 178 -2.17 42.47 -20.47
N SER A 179 -1.54 41.39 -20.96
CA SER A 179 -0.88 40.38 -20.16
C SER A 179 0.49 40.83 -19.65
N ASP A 180 0.78 40.57 -18.37
CA ASP A 180 2.09 40.84 -17.76
C ASP A 180 3.16 39.93 -18.40
N THR A 181 4.17 40.53 -18.98
CA THR A 181 5.25 39.86 -19.72
C THR A 181 6.06 38.90 -18.81
N GLU A 182 6.23 39.22 -17.51
CA GLU A 182 6.93 38.39 -16.55
C GLU A 182 6.11 37.12 -16.23
N ILE A 183 4.82 37.30 -16.02
CA ILE A 183 3.88 36.19 -15.78
C ILE A 183 3.81 35.27 -17.00
N VAL A 184 3.72 35.84 -18.22
CA VAL A 184 3.74 35.07 -19.47
C VAL A 184 5.03 34.27 -19.60
N SER A 185 6.19 34.89 -19.29
CA SER A 185 7.49 34.20 -19.31
C SER A 185 7.54 33.01 -18.34
N GLN A 186 7.06 33.20 -17.10
CA GLN A 186 7.00 32.15 -16.09
C GLN A 186 6.08 30.99 -16.53
N PHE A 187 4.90 31.27 -17.06
CA PHE A 187 4.03 30.23 -17.59
C PHE A 187 4.61 29.52 -18.82
N ASN A 188 5.41 30.22 -19.63
CA ASN A 188 6.09 29.57 -20.77
C ASN A 188 7.15 28.58 -20.27
N GLU A 189 7.97 28.94 -19.27
CA GLU A 189 8.91 27.99 -18.65
C GLU A 189 8.21 26.74 -18.13
N ILE A 190 7.05 26.89 -17.46
CA ILE A 190 6.27 25.78 -16.92
C ILE A 190 5.71 24.89 -18.05
N ALA A 191 5.13 25.50 -19.09
CA ALA A 191 4.51 24.77 -20.19
C ALA A 191 5.55 23.98 -21.00
N GLU A 192 6.72 24.57 -21.26
CA GLU A 192 7.85 23.89 -21.89
C GLU A 192 8.41 22.79 -20.98
N ALA A 193 8.56 23.06 -19.69
CA ALA A 193 9.00 22.06 -18.72
C ALA A 193 8.04 20.86 -18.65
N TYR A 194 6.73 21.10 -18.67
CA TYR A 194 5.73 20.03 -18.70
C TYR A 194 5.84 19.18 -19.97
N HIS A 195 6.06 19.82 -21.13
CA HIS A 195 6.28 19.12 -22.38
C HIS A 195 7.54 18.25 -22.34
N ILE A 196 8.68 18.81 -21.89
CA ILE A 196 9.95 18.07 -21.73
C ILE A 196 9.81 16.91 -20.74
N TYR A 197 9.13 17.14 -19.61
CA TYR A 197 8.86 16.10 -18.63
C TYR A 197 8.10 14.92 -19.24
N SER A 198 7.05 15.20 -20.00
CA SER A 198 6.26 14.16 -20.67
C SER A 198 7.07 13.41 -21.73
N GLN A 199 7.97 14.08 -22.45
CA GLN A 199 8.90 13.43 -23.37
C GLN A 199 9.88 12.51 -22.62
N LEU A 200 10.43 12.95 -21.51
CA LEU A 200 11.34 12.16 -20.68
C LEU A 200 10.71 10.88 -20.16
N LEU A 201 9.42 10.94 -19.77
CA LEU A 201 8.67 9.76 -19.37
C LEU A 201 8.57 8.75 -20.52
N LEU A 202 8.21 9.21 -21.71
CA LEU A 202 8.11 8.35 -22.92
C LEU A 202 9.46 7.76 -23.32
N GLU A 203 10.55 8.53 -23.26
CA GLU A 203 11.92 8.06 -23.55
C GLU A 203 12.38 6.95 -22.60
N LYS A 204 11.82 6.89 -21.41
CA LYS A 204 12.14 5.90 -20.37
C LYS A 204 11.12 4.76 -20.28
N ASP A 205 10.18 4.67 -21.22
CA ASP A 205 9.06 3.74 -21.16
C ASP A 205 8.38 3.79 -19.78
N ALA A 206 8.13 5.00 -19.27
CA ALA A 206 7.61 5.22 -17.93
C ALA A 206 6.39 6.14 -17.95
N PHE A 207 5.52 5.97 -16.96
CA PHE A 207 4.36 6.81 -16.70
C PHE A 207 4.36 7.26 -15.24
N ASP A 208 3.75 8.41 -14.95
CA ASP A 208 3.35 8.75 -13.59
C ASP A 208 1.87 8.37 -13.35
N PHE A 209 1.39 8.56 -12.13
CA PHE A 209 0.01 8.20 -11.78
C PHE A 209 -1.05 8.93 -12.61
N GLY A 210 -0.83 10.21 -12.94
CA GLY A 210 -1.74 10.99 -13.79
C GLY A 210 -1.81 10.45 -15.21
N ASP A 211 -0.69 9.93 -15.74
CA ASP A 211 -0.63 9.32 -17.08
C ASP A 211 -1.49 8.06 -17.18
N LEU A 212 -1.58 7.26 -16.12
CA LEU A 212 -2.41 6.05 -16.14
C LEU A 212 -3.86 6.36 -16.50
N ILE A 213 -4.42 7.44 -15.97
CA ILE A 213 -5.79 7.86 -16.26
C ILE A 213 -5.88 8.54 -17.63
N ASN A 214 -4.96 9.49 -17.92
CA ASN A 214 -5.01 10.28 -19.16
C ASN A 214 -4.72 9.44 -20.41
N HIS A 215 -3.77 8.50 -20.35
CA HIS A 215 -3.52 7.58 -21.46
C HIS A 215 -4.67 6.58 -21.64
N THR A 216 -5.31 6.13 -20.55
CA THR A 216 -6.53 5.31 -20.63
C THR A 216 -7.65 6.10 -21.32
N LEU A 217 -7.91 7.34 -20.94
CA LEU A 217 -8.87 8.20 -21.63
C LEU A 217 -8.53 8.36 -23.12
N THR A 218 -7.25 8.63 -23.41
CA THR A 218 -6.75 8.77 -24.80
C THR A 218 -6.97 7.49 -25.60
N LEU A 219 -6.70 6.33 -25.02
CA LEU A 219 -6.93 5.02 -25.62
C LEU A 219 -8.40 4.84 -25.97
N LEU A 220 -9.29 5.08 -25.00
CA LEU A 220 -10.72 4.87 -25.16
C LEU A 220 -11.33 5.83 -26.19
N HIS A 221 -10.86 7.07 -26.28
CA HIS A 221 -11.28 8.03 -27.29
C HIS A 221 -10.76 7.67 -28.69
N LYS A 222 -9.48 7.28 -28.80
CA LYS A 222 -8.87 6.95 -30.09
C LYS A 222 -9.24 5.56 -30.62
N ARG A 223 -9.69 4.66 -29.75
CA ARG A 223 -10.02 3.26 -30.09
C ARG A 223 -11.43 2.87 -29.64
N PRO A 224 -12.49 3.27 -30.37
CA PRO A 224 -13.87 2.97 -30.02
C PRO A 224 -14.16 1.48 -29.87
N ARG A 225 -13.38 0.60 -30.52
CA ARG A 225 -13.50 -0.84 -30.41
C ARG A 225 -13.15 -1.31 -28.98
N VAL A 226 -12.04 -0.82 -28.41
CA VAL A 226 -11.64 -1.13 -27.03
C VAL A 226 -12.69 -0.62 -26.05
N LEU A 227 -13.16 0.63 -26.25
CA LEU A 227 -14.24 1.18 -25.43
C LEU A 227 -15.50 0.30 -25.45
N ASN A 228 -15.94 -0.12 -26.65
CA ASN A 228 -17.12 -0.96 -26.78
C ASN A 228 -16.93 -2.36 -26.15
N GLU A 229 -15.72 -2.91 -26.18
CA GLU A 229 -15.41 -4.17 -25.52
C GLU A 229 -15.50 -4.02 -23.98
N LEU A 230 -14.92 -2.97 -23.42
CA LEU A 230 -15.01 -2.68 -21.99
C LEU A 230 -16.44 -2.37 -21.53
N ARG A 231 -17.24 -1.65 -22.33
CA ARG A 231 -18.67 -1.38 -22.06
C ARG A 231 -19.53 -2.65 -22.10
N LYS A 232 -19.20 -3.60 -22.97
CA LYS A 232 -19.87 -4.91 -23.01
C LYS A 232 -19.48 -5.75 -21.79
N ARG A 233 -18.22 -5.66 -21.36
CA ARG A 233 -17.71 -6.36 -20.20
C ARG A 233 -18.29 -5.79 -18.91
N PHE A 234 -18.15 -4.49 -18.67
CA PHE A 234 -18.59 -3.84 -17.44
C PHE A 234 -20.01 -3.29 -17.57
N ARG A 235 -20.98 -4.15 -17.27
CA ARG A 235 -22.41 -3.81 -17.33
C ARG A 235 -22.87 -2.94 -16.17
N TYR A 236 -22.21 -3.04 -15.03
CA TYR A 236 -22.44 -2.24 -13.82
C TYR A 236 -21.14 -1.66 -13.32
N ILE A 237 -21.16 -0.39 -13.03
CA ILE A 237 -20.01 0.35 -12.46
C ILE A 237 -20.44 0.92 -11.12
N LEU A 238 -19.65 0.63 -10.07
CA LEU A 238 -19.88 1.14 -8.73
C LEU A 238 -18.65 1.92 -8.29
N VAL A 239 -18.86 3.08 -7.66
CA VAL A 239 -17.77 3.96 -7.20
C VAL A 239 -18.00 4.32 -5.75
N ASP A 240 -17.05 3.96 -4.88
CA ASP A 240 -17.05 4.37 -3.48
C ASP A 240 -16.25 5.66 -3.29
N GLU A 241 -16.54 6.40 -2.21
CA GLU A 241 -15.92 7.69 -1.87
C GLU A 241 -15.87 8.67 -3.09
N PHE A 242 -16.97 8.75 -3.84
CA PHE A 242 -17.05 9.48 -5.10
C PHE A 242 -16.68 10.97 -4.97
N GLN A 243 -16.87 11.59 -3.80
CA GLN A 243 -16.47 12.97 -3.51
C GLN A 243 -14.95 13.20 -3.54
N ASP A 244 -14.14 12.15 -3.56
CA ASP A 244 -12.67 12.23 -3.62
C ASP A 244 -12.12 12.02 -5.03
N THR A 245 -12.98 11.83 -6.04
CA THR A 245 -12.56 11.69 -7.44
C THR A 245 -12.13 13.03 -8.04
N ASN A 246 -11.13 12.99 -8.95
CA ASN A 246 -10.75 14.14 -9.77
C ASN A 246 -11.53 14.17 -11.11
N ILE A 247 -11.36 15.22 -11.88
CA ILE A 247 -12.07 15.42 -13.17
C ILE A 247 -11.72 14.29 -14.16
N ALA A 248 -10.45 13.88 -14.26
CA ALA A 248 -10.04 12.82 -15.18
C ALA A 248 -10.67 11.47 -14.83
N GLN A 249 -10.74 11.14 -13.55
CA GLN A 249 -11.40 9.92 -13.06
C GLN A 249 -12.90 9.95 -13.33
N TYR A 250 -13.55 11.09 -13.13
CA TYR A 250 -14.98 11.22 -13.41
C TYR A 250 -15.29 11.10 -14.89
N GLU A 251 -14.48 11.71 -15.77
CA GLU A 251 -14.63 11.55 -17.22
C GLU A 251 -14.46 10.09 -17.66
N LEU A 252 -13.50 9.36 -17.06
CA LEU A 252 -13.32 7.93 -17.32
C LEU A 252 -14.57 7.12 -16.98
N ILE A 253 -15.18 7.39 -15.83
CA ILE A 253 -16.42 6.71 -15.40
C ILE A 253 -17.56 7.01 -16.37
N LYS A 254 -17.78 8.28 -16.72
CA LYS A 254 -18.83 8.68 -17.66
C LYS A 254 -18.67 7.98 -19.01
N LEU A 255 -17.44 7.95 -19.50
CA LEU A 255 -17.13 7.31 -20.77
C LEU A 255 -17.43 5.82 -20.76
N LEU A 256 -17.09 5.12 -19.69
CA LEU A 256 -17.34 3.68 -19.55
C LEU A 256 -18.82 3.36 -19.33
N ALA A 257 -19.53 4.15 -18.52
CA ALA A 257 -20.93 3.89 -18.17
C ALA A 257 -21.91 4.06 -19.34
N ALA A 258 -21.60 4.92 -20.29
CA ALA A 258 -22.44 5.17 -21.44
C ALA A 258 -22.54 3.94 -22.37
N PRO A 259 -23.68 3.71 -23.07
CA PRO A 259 -24.90 4.50 -23.03
C PRO A 259 -25.89 4.08 -21.93
N ASN A 260 -25.66 2.94 -21.26
CA ASN A 260 -26.63 2.36 -20.34
C ASN A 260 -26.68 3.07 -18.98
N ASN A 261 -25.59 3.74 -18.61
CA ASN A 261 -25.43 4.50 -17.39
C ASN A 261 -25.83 3.71 -16.12
N ASN A 262 -25.54 2.40 -16.07
CA ASN A 262 -25.71 1.59 -14.86
C ASN A 262 -24.57 1.95 -13.87
N LEU A 263 -24.58 3.18 -13.43
CA LEU A 263 -23.56 3.80 -12.61
C LEU A 263 -24.10 4.05 -11.19
N THR A 264 -23.51 3.43 -10.22
CA THR A 264 -23.81 3.69 -8.81
C THR A 264 -22.64 4.44 -8.17
N VAL A 265 -22.88 5.62 -7.67
CA VAL A 265 -21.88 6.39 -6.93
C VAL A 265 -22.31 6.59 -5.49
N VAL A 266 -21.37 6.43 -4.57
CA VAL A 266 -21.61 6.62 -3.13
C VAL A 266 -20.63 7.66 -2.61
N GLY A 267 -21.15 8.64 -1.87
CA GLY A 267 -20.29 9.70 -1.35
C GLY A 267 -20.98 10.62 -0.33
N ASP A 268 -20.16 11.51 0.23
CA ASP A 268 -20.56 12.57 1.13
C ASP A 268 -19.66 13.80 0.93
N ASP A 269 -20.19 14.88 0.40
CA ASP A 269 -19.46 16.13 0.19
C ASP A 269 -18.88 16.73 1.46
N ASP A 270 -19.52 16.49 2.62
CA ASP A 270 -19.02 16.91 3.93
C ASP A 270 -17.78 16.11 4.38
N GLN A 271 -17.44 15.02 3.70
CA GLN A 271 -16.25 14.20 3.94
C GLN A 271 -15.18 14.33 2.82
N SER A 272 -15.32 15.29 1.89
CA SER A 272 -14.31 15.58 0.87
C SER A 272 -13.14 16.36 1.49
N ILE A 273 -12.02 15.67 1.75
CA ILE A 273 -10.84 16.21 2.45
C ILE A 273 -9.52 15.96 1.70
N TYR A 274 -9.57 15.54 0.44
CA TYR A 274 -8.39 15.23 -0.38
C TYR A 274 -8.18 16.20 -1.55
N LYS A 275 -8.63 17.45 -1.42
CA LYS A 275 -8.40 18.49 -2.44
C LYS A 275 -6.92 18.67 -2.78
N PHE A 276 -6.05 18.59 -1.78
CA PHE A 276 -4.59 18.65 -1.96
C PHE A 276 -4.01 17.49 -2.81
N ARG A 277 -4.81 16.45 -3.10
CA ARG A 277 -4.53 15.34 -4.03
C ARG A 277 -5.33 15.43 -5.32
N GLY A 278 -5.87 16.61 -5.67
CA GLY A 278 -6.65 16.82 -6.88
C GLY A 278 -8.13 16.40 -6.80
N ALA A 279 -8.63 15.94 -5.64
CA ALA A 279 -10.05 15.62 -5.49
C ALA A 279 -10.93 16.86 -5.77
N SER A 280 -11.98 16.64 -6.57
CA SER A 280 -12.93 17.69 -6.95
C SER A 280 -14.31 17.45 -6.34
N ILE A 281 -14.69 18.29 -5.40
CA ILE A 281 -16.04 18.27 -4.83
C ILE A 281 -17.11 18.56 -5.88
N SER A 282 -16.75 19.25 -6.96
CA SER A 282 -17.69 19.56 -8.03
C SER A 282 -18.28 18.30 -8.68
N ASN A 283 -17.55 17.19 -8.71
CA ASN A 283 -18.00 15.94 -9.31
C ASN A 283 -19.30 15.41 -8.67
N ILE A 284 -19.36 15.38 -7.33
CA ILE A 284 -20.57 14.91 -6.64
C ILE A 284 -21.71 15.92 -6.74
N LEU A 285 -21.40 17.22 -6.75
CA LEU A 285 -22.39 18.27 -6.95
C LEU A 285 -22.95 18.25 -8.37
N GLN A 286 -22.12 17.96 -9.38
CA GLN A 286 -22.47 17.98 -10.79
C GLN A 286 -23.12 16.66 -11.25
N PHE A 287 -23.02 15.56 -10.48
CA PHE A 287 -23.54 14.26 -10.88
C PHE A 287 -25.03 14.30 -11.30
N THR A 288 -25.85 15.03 -10.55
CA THR A 288 -27.27 15.13 -10.85
C THR A 288 -27.57 15.98 -12.07
N HIS A 289 -26.69 16.89 -12.45
CA HIS A 289 -26.75 17.64 -13.68
C HIS A 289 -26.38 16.77 -14.89
N ASP A 290 -25.30 15.99 -14.77
CA ASP A 290 -24.82 15.10 -15.84
C ASP A 290 -25.76 13.89 -16.03
N PHE A 291 -26.43 13.45 -14.96
CA PHE A 291 -27.41 12.37 -14.98
C PHE A 291 -28.77 12.83 -14.40
N PRO A 292 -29.57 13.62 -15.15
CA PRO A 292 -30.83 14.20 -14.65
C PRO A 292 -31.85 13.16 -14.19
N GLN A 293 -31.78 11.94 -14.76
CA GLN A 293 -32.68 10.83 -14.40
C GLN A 293 -32.13 9.96 -13.26
N SER A 294 -31.08 10.43 -12.57
CA SER A 294 -30.48 9.67 -11.48
C SER A 294 -31.44 9.50 -10.29
N LYS A 295 -31.52 8.28 -9.79
CA LYS A 295 -32.16 8.01 -8.52
C LYS A 295 -31.26 8.53 -7.39
N LYS A 296 -31.82 9.27 -6.46
CA LYS A 296 -31.13 9.77 -5.26
C LYS A 296 -31.60 8.98 -4.05
N VAL A 297 -30.71 8.44 -3.26
CA VAL A 297 -31.01 7.73 -2.00
C VAL A 297 -30.15 8.34 -0.89
N LEU A 298 -30.80 8.81 0.18
CA LEU A 298 -30.13 9.35 1.36
C LEU A 298 -30.05 8.30 2.46
N LEU A 299 -28.85 8.06 2.96
CA LEU A 299 -28.61 7.24 4.14
C LEU A 299 -28.39 8.17 5.36
N THR A 300 -29.37 8.29 6.21
CA THR A 300 -29.37 9.20 7.36
C THR A 300 -29.23 8.48 8.70
N THR A 301 -29.49 7.18 8.77
CA THR A 301 -29.32 6.41 10.02
C THR A 301 -27.85 6.14 10.28
N ASN A 302 -27.33 6.68 11.38
CA ASN A 302 -25.95 6.49 11.82
C ASN A 302 -25.88 5.38 12.86
N TYR A 303 -25.02 4.38 12.61
CA TYR A 303 -24.82 3.21 13.49
C TYR A 303 -23.59 3.34 14.39
N ARG A 304 -22.78 4.39 14.20
CA ARG A 304 -21.50 4.63 14.89
C ARG A 304 -21.66 5.42 16.17
N SER A 305 -22.13 6.64 16.08
CA SER A 305 -22.04 7.67 17.11
C SER A 305 -23.37 7.89 17.82
N TYR A 306 -23.34 8.44 19.03
CA TYR A 306 -24.53 8.95 19.72
C TYR A 306 -25.03 10.26 19.13
N GLN A 307 -26.34 10.58 19.36
CA GLN A 307 -27.00 11.71 18.72
C GLN A 307 -26.34 13.06 19.03
N ASN A 308 -25.86 13.28 20.25
CA ASN A 308 -25.25 14.55 20.63
C ASN A 308 -23.92 14.85 19.87
N ILE A 309 -23.14 13.85 19.53
CA ILE A 309 -21.95 14.03 18.62
C ILE A 309 -22.44 14.45 17.23
N LEU A 310 -23.45 13.77 16.70
CA LEU A 310 -23.98 14.03 15.37
C LEU A 310 -24.61 15.41 15.25
N ASP A 311 -25.36 15.86 16.29
CA ASP A 311 -25.98 17.17 16.31
C ASP A 311 -24.94 18.30 16.32
N ILE A 312 -23.88 18.16 17.14
CA ILE A 312 -22.78 19.12 17.17
C ILE A 312 -22.07 19.17 15.83
N ALA A 313 -21.74 18.02 15.26
CA ALA A 313 -21.06 17.94 13.98
C ALA A 313 -21.92 18.51 12.84
N HIS A 314 -23.24 18.21 12.84
CA HIS A 314 -24.16 18.75 11.83
C HIS A 314 -24.30 20.27 11.93
N THR A 315 -24.51 20.81 13.13
CA THR A 315 -24.60 22.27 13.36
C THR A 315 -23.32 22.97 12.89
N PHE A 316 -22.17 22.37 13.16
CA PHE A 316 -20.87 22.91 12.75
C PHE A 316 -20.70 22.94 11.24
N ILE A 317 -20.98 21.85 10.53
CA ILE A 317 -20.73 21.76 9.08
C ILE A 317 -21.68 22.66 8.27
N GLN A 318 -22.83 23.04 8.84
CA GLN A 318 -23.73 24.01 8.21
C GLN A 318 -23.10 25.39 7.97
N GLN A 319 -21.98 25.70 8.63
CA GLN A 319 -21.20 26.92 8.34
C GLN A 319 -20.60 26.92 6.91
N ASN A 320 -20.65 25.80 6.20
CA ASN A 320 -20.25 25.69 4.80
C ASN A 320 -21.40 25.92 3.82
N ASN A 321 -22.64 26.20 4.28
CA ASN A 321 -23.75 26.58 3.41
C ASN A 321 -23.43 27.94 2.72
N PRO A 322 -23.88 28.16 1.47
CA PRO A 322 -24.80 27.33 0.68
C PRO A 322 -24.13 26.24 -0.20
N TYR A 323 -22.82 26.03 -0.11
CA TYR A 323 -22.04 25.19 -1.04
C TYR A 323 -22.05 23.69 -0.69
N ARG A 324 -23.02 23.24 0.10
CA ARG A 324 -23.19 21.83 0.44
C ARG A 324 -24.22 21.16 -0.48
N LEU A 325 -24.01 19.87 -0.76
CA LEU A 325 -24.92 19.07 -1.59
C LEU A 325 -26.37 19.10 -1.06
N GLU A 326 -26.56 19.15 0.25
CA GLU A 326 -27.87 19.28 0.90
C GLU A 326 -28.66 20.50 0.37
N VAL A 327 -27.99 21.66 0.25
CA VAL A 327 -28.60 22.89 -0.23
C VAL A 327 -28.85 22.82 -1.75
N THR A 328 -27.88 22.31 -2.51
CA THR A 328 -27.98 22.17 -3.97
C THR A 328 -29.14 21.25 -4.36
N LEU A 329 -29.29 20.11 -3.66
CA LEU A 329 -30.35 19.15 -3.94
C LEU A 329 -31.74 19.69 -3.50
N SER A 330 -31.78 20.53 -2.47
CA SER A 330 -33.05 21.15 -1.99
C SER A 330 -33.58 22.22 -2.96
N GLN A 331 -32.72 22.87 -3.74
CA GLN A 331 -33.14 23.82 -4.76
C GLN A 331 -33.93 23.17 -5.91
N ASP A 332 -33.75 21.87 -6.12
CA ASP A 332 -34.51 21.08 -7.12
C ASP A 332 -35.94 20.74 -6.65
N GLY A 333 -36.44 21.36 -5.58
CA GLY A 333 -37.82 21.21 -5.11
C GLY A 333 -38.09 20.03 -4.19
N GLN A 334 -37.07 19.33 -3.71
CA GLN A 334 -37.16 18.31 -2.68
C GLN A 334 -36.41 18.78 -1.44
N GLU A 335 -37.07 18.98 -0.33
CA GLU A 335 -36.42 19.19 0.97
C GLU A 335 -35.66 17.91 1.38
N LEU A 336 -34.38 17.89 1.13
CA LEU A 336 -33.51 16.78 1.50
C LEU A 336 -32.64 17.22 2.67
N SER A 337 -32.75 16.55 3.82
CA SER A 337 -31.90 16.82 4.98
C SER A 337 -30.85 15.71 5.17
N LYS A 338 -29.57 16.09 5.21
CA LYS A 338 -28.45 15.22 5.56
C LYS A 338 -28.27 15.04 7.07
N LYS A 339 -29.19 15.55 7.89
CA LYS A 339 -29.12 15.40 9.35
C LYS A 339 -29.12 13.91 9.72
N LEU A 340 -28.04 13.47 10.39
CA LEU A 340 -27.88 12.09 10.80
C LEU A 340 -28.71 11.79 12.07
N ILE A 341 -29.33 10.60 12.08
CA ILE A 341 -30.12 10.09 13.21
C ILE A 341 -29.40 8.89 13.80
N ALA A 342 -29.01 8.95 15.06
CA ALA A 342 -28.34 7.86 15.73
C ALA A 342 -29.26 6.65 15.89
N HIS A 343 -28.78 5.48 15.48
CA HIS A 343 -29.44 4.20 15.84
C HIS A 343 -29.19 3.84 17.31
N ARG A 344 -28.04 4.23 17.83
CA ARG A 344 -27.62 3.98 19.21
C ARG A 344 -28.36 4.88 20.18
N LYS A 345 -28.91 4.30 21.27
CA LYS A 345 -29.58 5.03 22.34
C LYS A 345 -28.59 5.41 23.44
N GLY A 346 -28.64 6.63 23.92
CA GLY A 346 -27.77 7.15 24.98
C GLY A 346 -27.16 8.48 24.62
N SER A 347 -26.09 8.87 25.31
CA SER A 347 -25.39 10.13 25.09
C SER A 347 -23.91 9.95 25.27
N ALA A 348 -23.10 10.47 24.31
CA ALA A 348 -21.66 10.51 24.41
C ALA A 348 -21.18 11.56 25.42
N GLU A 349 -20.01 11.37 25.98
CA GLU A 349 -19.28 12.43 26.64
C GLU A 349 -18.64 13.36 25.61
N VAL A 350 -19.08 14.63 25.59
CA VAL A 350 -18.45 15.68 24.76
C VAL A 350 -17.87 16.72 25.72
N ALA A 351 -16.54 16.84 25.75
CA ALA A 351 -15.85 17.73 26.68
C ALA A 351 -14.84 18.64 25.96
N HIS A 352 -14.80 19.92 26.39
CA HIS A 352 -13.74 20.85 26.03
C HIS A 352 -12.80 21.04 27.24
N LEU A 353 -11.51 20.73 27.03
CA LEU A 353 -10.49 20.79 28.06
C LEU A 353 -9.47 21.86 27.71
N ALA A 354 -9.33 22.86 28.55
CA ALA A 354 -8.38 23.95 28.39
C ALA A 354 -7.23 23.80 29.39
N TYR A 355 -6.01 23.91 28.92
CA TYR A 355 -4.79 23.78 29.70
C TYR A 355 -3.96 25.06 29.62
N ARG A 356 -2.99 25.20 30.54
CA ARG A 356 -2.12 26.37 30.57
C ARG A 356 -1.01 26.27 29.51
N THR A 357 -0.32 25.15 29.49
CA THR A 357 0.80 24.90 28.55
C THR A 357 0.50 23.70 27.66
N VAL A 358 1.25 23.58 26.59
CA VAL A 358 1.13 22.45 25.65
C VAL A 358 1.54 21.14 26.32
N GLU A 359 2.48 21.18 27.27
CA GLU A 359 2.87 20.03 28.10
C GLU A 359 1.71 19.61 29.00
N ASP A 360 1.04 20.59 29.64
CA ASP A 360 -0.13 20.32 30.48
C ASP A 360 -1.28 19.72 29.65
N GLU A 361 -1.43 20.15 28.38
CA GLU A 361 -2.41 19.58 27.44
C GLU A 361 -2.11 18.10 27.17
N ALA A 362 -0.86 17.78 26.81
CA ALA A 362 -0.44 16.42 26.50
C ALA A 362 -0.57 15.49 27.73
N GLU A 363 -0.11 15.96 28.89
CA GLU A 363 -0.27 15.25 30.17
C GLU A 363 -1.72 15.06 30.56
N GLY A 364 -2.56 16.08 30.33
CA GLY A 364 -4.00 16.01 30.59
C GLY A 364 -4.71 14.98 29.71
N VAL A 365 -4.36 14.91 28.43
CA VAL A 365 -4.87 13.90 27.51
C VAL A 365 -4.45 12.50 27.96
N ALA A 366 -3.16 12.27 28.28
CA ALA A 366 -2.69 10.98 28.75
C ALA A 366 -3.39 10.53 30.05
N LYS A 367 -3.53 11.43 31.02
CA LYS A 367 -4.26 11.17 32.27
C LYS A 367 -5.73 10.87 32.04
N ARG A 368 -6.36 11.55 31.09
CA ARG A 368 -7.77 11.28 30.75
C ARG A 368 -7.93 9.91 30.10
N ILE A 369 -7.05 9.50 29.19
CA ILE A 369 -7.03 8.15 28.62
C ILE A 369 -6.88 7.11 29.73
N LEU A 370 -5.93 7.26 30.65
CA LEU A 370 -5.77 6.38 31.81
C LEU A 370 -7.04 6.29 32.66
N ALA A 371 -7.68 7.43 32.95
CA ALA A 371 -8.90 7.46 33.75
C ALA A 371 -10.06 6.74 33.06
N LEU A 372 -10.15 6.80 31.74
CA LEU A 372 -11.18 6.13 30.94
C LEU A 372 -10.90 4.62 30.79
N HIS A 373 -9.63 4.24 30.72
CA HIS A 373 -9.19 2.85 30.64
C HIS A 373 -9.23 2.12 32.00
N ASN A 374 -9.32 2.86 33.12
CA ASN A 374 -9.23 2.26 34.46
C ASN A 374 -10.40 1.30 34.77
N PRO A 375 -10.10 0.03 35.10
CA PRO A 375 -11.13 -0.98 35.33
C PRO A 375 -11.98 -0.76 36.60
N THR A 376 -11.50 0.01 37.58
CA THR A 376 -12.15 0.13 38.86
C THR A 376 -13.30 1.16 38.92
N ARG A 377 -13.35 2.09 37.97
CA ARG A 377 -14.41 3.12 37.84
C ARG A 377 -14.62 3.55 36.38
N PRO A 378 -15.19 2.71 35.51
CA PRO A 378 -15.55 3.18 34.19
C PRO A 378 -16.62 4.27 34.32
N PRO A 379 -16.57 5.36 33.54
CA PRO A 379 -17.59 6.38 33.46
C PRO A 379 -18.95 5.74 33.17
N LEU A 380 -20.03 6.29 33.78
CA LEU A 380 -21.40 5.76 33.66
C LEU A 380 -21.83 5.52 32.19
N ASN A 381 -21.32 6.31 31.26
CA ASN A 381 -21.63 6.27 29.84
C ASN A 381 -20.97 5.09 29.08
N LEU A 382 -19.91 4.53 29.61
CA LEU A 382 -19.20 3.37 29.02
C LEU A 382 -19.75 2.04 29.54
N ARG A 383 -20.68 2.07 30.52
CA ARG A 383 -21.28 0.86 31.12
C ARG A 383 -22.41 0.26 30.28
N GLY A 384 -22.85 0.87 29.20
CA GLY A 384 -23.99 0.45 28.37
C GLY A 384 -23.70 -0.11 27.01
N GLY A 385 -22.45 -0.37 26.67
CA GLY A 385 -22.05 -1.11 25.43
C GLY A 385 -22.08 -2.62 25.66
N GLU A 386 -22.32 -3.37 24.62
CA GLU A 386 -22.34 -4.84 24.59
C GLU A 386 -21.32 -5.45 25.56
N GLU A 387 -21.85 -6.18 26.58
CA GLU A 387 -21.07 -7.00 27.51
C GLU A 387 -19.95 -6.29 28.30
N GLY A 388 -20.24 -5.48 29.31
CA GLY A 388 -19.36 -5.23 30.48
C GLY A 388 -17.81 -5.21 30.31
N LEU A 389 -17.28 -5.24 29.12
CA LEU A 389 -15.87 -5.27 28.77
C LEU A 389 -15.24 -3.89 29.00
N LEU A 390 -14.12 -3.90 29.66
CA LEU A 390 -13.27 -2.72 29.88
C LEU A 390 -12.82 -2.16 28.54
N PRO A 391 -12.70 -0.81 28.40
CA PRO A 391 -12.14 -0.24 27.18
C PRO A 391 -10.71 -0.73 26.94
N LEU A 392 -10.43 -1.19 25.73
CA LEU A 392 -9.08 -1.52 25.27
C LEU A 392 -8.29 -0.24 24.98
N TRP A 393 -6.97 -0.31 24.90
CA TRP A 393 -6.14 0.83 24.46
C TRP A 393 -6.46 1.21 23.01
N SER A 394 -6.79 0.26 22.17
CA SER A 394 -7.20 0.45 20.78
C SER A 394 -8.54 1.18 20.60
N ASP A 395 -9.34 1.32 21.68
CA ASP A 395 -10.56 2.12 21.72
C ASP A 395 -10.30 3.64 21.73
N PHE A 396 -9.04 4.08 21.91
CA PHE A 396 -8.66 5.48 22.05
C PHE A 396 -7.85 5.96 20.85
N ALA A 397 -8.19 7.17 20.37
CA ALA A 397 -7.37 7.84 19.34
C ALA A 397 -7.09 9.30 19.67
N ILE A 398 -5.87 9.75 19.32
CA ILE A 398 -5.49 11.16 19.32
C ILE A 398 -5.35 11.58 17.85
N LEU A 399 -6.27 12.44 17.38
CA LEU A 399 -6.34 12.90 16.01
C LEU A 399 -5.69 14.27 15.84
N LEU A 400 -4.58 14.31 15.16
CA LEU A 400 -3.76 15.50 14.96
C LEU A 400 -4.05 16.16 13.61
N ARG A 401 -3.99 17.51 13.55
CA ARG A 401 -4.05 18.21 12.27
C ARG A 401 -2.77 18.03 11.44
N ALA A 402 -1.63 17.88 12.09
CA ALA A 402 -0.32 17.69 11.44
C ALA A 402 0.60 16.81 12.29
N ASN A 403 1.45 16.03 11.64
CA ASN A 403 2.41 15.12 12.29
C ASN A 403 3.39 15.84 13.23
N SER A 404 3.73 17.11 12.95
CA SER A 404 4.61 17.93 13.80
C SER A 404 4.09 18.14 15.23
N SER A 405 2.81 17.87 15.48
CA SER A 405 2.18 17.96 16.79
C SER A 405 2.29 16.68 17.62
N ALA A 406 2.72 15.56 17.05
CA ALA A 406 2.75 14.27 17.72
C ALA A 406 3.77 14.15 18.87
N PRO A 407 5.03 14.61 18.74
CA PRO A 407 6.10 14.26 19.69
C PRO A 407 5.75 14.50 21.15
N ILE A 408 5.04 15.59 21.45
CA ILE A 408 4.68 15.94 22.83
C ILE A 408 3.69 14.96 23.44
N PHE A 409 2.71 14.50 22.66
CA PHE A 409 1.73 13.50 23.10
C PHE A 409 2.37 12.14 23.26
N LEU A 410 3.25 11.73 22.32
CA LEU A 410 4.00 10.49 22.43
C LEU A 410 4.88 10.45 23.67
N GLN A 411 5.50 11.59 24.03
CA GLN A 411 6.30 11.70 25.25
C GLN A 411 5.42 11.57 26.50
N ALA A 412 4.24 12.20 26.53
CA ALA A 412 3.30 12.08 27.63
C ALA A 412 2.79 10.64 27.79
N LEU A 413 2.42 9.98 26.69
CA LEU A 413 2.00 8.57 26.71
C LEU A 413 3.10 7.64 27.26
N ARG A 414 4.37 7.83 26.84
CA ARG A 414 5.52 7.08 27.37
C ARG A 414 5.72 7.30 28.87
N ARG A 415 5.63 8.53 29.37
CA ARG A 415 5.76 8.82 30.80
C ARG A 415 4.71 8.09 31.67
N HIS A 416 3.54 7.88 31.10
CA HIS A 416 2.46 7.18 31.77
C HIS A 416 2.39 5.67 31.46
N ASN A 417 3.39 5.11 30.77
CA ASN A 417 3.44 3.72 30.34
C ASN A 417 2.18 3.29 29.55
N ILE A 418 1.60 4.21 28.78
CA ILE A 418 0.45 3.92 27.91
C ILE A 418 1.02 3.38 26.58
N PRO A 419 0.66 2.16 26.17
CA PRO A 419 1.06 1.64 24.87
C PRO A 419 0.38 2.45 23.76
N PHE A 420 1.15 2.84 22.75
CA PHE A 420 0.63 3.63 21.65
C PHE A 420 1.23 3.19 20.32
N ASP A 421 0.46 3.40 19.29
CA ASP A 421 0.87 3.27 17.90
C ASP A 421 0.80 4.64 17.23
N TYR A 422 1.93 5.12 16.78
CA TYR A 422 2.01 6.39 16.06
C TYR A 422 2.12 6.14 14.58
N VAL A 423 1.02 6.33 13.91
CA VAL A 423 0.98 6.25 12.45
C VAL A 423 1.26 7.63 11.88
N ALA A 424 2.53 7.97 11.91
CA ALA A 424 3.05 8.94 10.96
C ALA A 424 3.61 8.16 9.76
N ASN A 425 3.72 8.82 8.63
CA ASN A 425 4.73 8.43 7.65
C ASN A 425 6.13 8.69 8.27
N LYS A 426 6.46 7.94 9.35
CA LYS A 426 7.86 7.73 9.67
C LYS A 426 8.36 6.86 8.56
N GLY A 427 9.19 7.43 7.72
CA GLY A 427 9.78 6.66 6.66
C GLY A 427 10.59 5.52 7.21
N LEU A 428 10.57 4.41 6.50
CA LEU A 428 11.41 3.24 6.76
C LEU A 428 12.85 3.63 7.13
N TYR A 429 13.39 4.63 6.44
CA TYR A 429 14.77 5.11 6.63
C TYR A 429 15.01 5.85 7.96
N LYS A 430 13.98 6.14 8.75
CA LYS A 430 14.06 6.76 10.07
C LYS A 430 13.88 5.77 11.22
N GLU A 431 13.52 4.52 10.91
CA GLU A 431 13.40 3.49 11.92
C GLU A 431 14.77 3.10 12.50
N THR A 432 14.81 2.87 13.81
CA THR A 432 16.08 2.68 14.55
C THR A 432 16.90 1.54 13.97
N ILE A 433 16.27 0.38 13.72
CA ILE A 433 16.97 -0.81 13.20
C ILE A 433 17.52 -0.55 11.78
N ILE A 434 16.80 0.18 10.95
CA ILE A 434 17.26 0.54 9.60
C ILE A 434 18.41 1.53 9.66
N LEU A 435 18.33 2.54 10.55
CA LEU A 435 19.42 3.47 10.75
C LEU A 435 20.69 2.79 11.25
N ASP A 436 20.58 1.76 12.10
CA ASP A 436 21.71 0.97 12.59
C ASP A 436 22.39 0.24 11.45
N ILE A 437 21.61 -0.50 10.64
CA ILE A 437 22.12 -1.23 9.48
C ILE A 437 22.68 -0.27 8.43
N LEU A 438 21.94 0.79 8.12
CA LEU A 438 22.37 1.79 7.15
C LEU A 438 23.70 2.44 7.55
N SER A 439 23.90 2.71 8.85
CA SER A 439 25.17 3.23 9.37
C SER A 439 26.29 2.22 9.16
N TYR A 440 26.02 0.93 9.37
CA TYR A 440 27.00 -0.11 9.10
C TYR A 440 27.34 -0.22 7.60
N LEU A 441 26.33 -0.19 6.72
CA LEU A 441 26.54 -0.21 5.26
C LEU A 441 27.31 1.02 4.78
N LYS A 442 27.01 2.21 5.30
CA LYS A 442 27.77 3.44 5.02
C LYS A 442 29.23 3.32 5.45
N LEU A 443 29.47 2.69 6.60
CA LEU A 443 30.84 2.44 7.08
C LEU A 443 31.60 1.50 6.14
N LEU A 444 30.96 0.52 5.49
CA LEU A 444 31.58 -0.36 4.49
C LEU A 444 31.96 0.39 3.21
N ASP A 445 31.20 1.43 2.82
CA ASP A 445 31.50 2.28 1.67
C ASP A 445 32.61 3.31 2.00
N ASN A 446 32.53 3.91 3.19
CA ASN A 446 33.47 4.91 3.65
C ASN A 446 33.82 4.75 5.15
N TYR A 447 34.97 4.15 5.43
CA TYR A 447 35.44 3.92 6.81
C TYR A 447 35.58 5.18 7.65
N HIS A 448 35.79 6.34 7.01
CA HIS A 448 36.04 7.61 7.69
C HIS A 448 34.77 8.39 8.05
N GLU A 449 33.60 7.84 7.82
CA GLU A 449 32.32 8.43 8.21
C GLU A 449 32.09 8.26 9.71
N SER A 450 32.58 9.24 10.49
CA SER A 450 32.62 9.17 11.95
C SER A 450 31.25 9.10 12.62
N GLU A 451 30.21 9.68 12.04
CA GLU A 451 28.82 9.60 12.56
C GLU A 451 28.27 8.15 12.44
N ALA A 452 28.50 7.53 11.29
CA ALA A 452 28.09 6.13 11.05
C ALA A 452 28.82 5.21 12.02
N LEU A 453 30.14 5.37 12.17
CA LEU A 453 30.93 4.56 13.10
C LEU A 453 30.54 4.81 14.56
N TYR A 454 30.27 6.05 14.96
CA TYR A 454 29.77 6.38 16.30
C TYR A 454 28.48 5.62 16.61
N ARG A 455 27.54 5.61 15.65
CA ARG A 455 26.28 4.90 15.82
C ARG A 455 26.50 3.38 15.95
N VAL A 456 27.33 2.78 15.11
CA VAL A 456 27.67 1.37 15.16
C VAL A 456 28.28 1.00 16.51
N LEU A 457 29.17 1.83 17.06
CA LEU A 457 29.78 1.63 18.36
C LEU A 457 28.85 1.94 19.56
N SER A 458 27.68 2.55 19.29
CA SER A 458 26.70 2.87 20.33
C SER A 458 25.58 1.84 20.43
N THR A 459 25.48 0.92 19.45
CA THR A 459 24.37 -0.03 19.30
C THR A 459 24.86 -1.47 19.23
N ALA A 460 24.02 -2.41 19.64
CA ALA A 460 24.34 -3.83 19.50
C ALA A 460 24.49 -4.23 18.02
N PRO A 461 25.39 -5.18 17.65
CA PRO A 461 26.16 -6.05 18.57
C PRO A 461 27.50 -5.44 19.01
N PHE A 462 27.83 -4.21 18.64
CA PHE A 462 29.14 -3.58 18.89
C PHE A 462 29.08 -2.45 19.94
N ALA A 463 28.07 -2.47 20.82
CA ALA A 463 27.92 -1.45 21.86
C ALA A 463 29.16 -1.38 22.76
N LEU A 464 29.94 -0.32 22.61
CA LEU A 464 31.09 -0.06 23.47
C LEU A 464 30.66 0.42 24.86
N PRO A 465 31.43 0.12 25.93
CA PRO A 465 31.30 0.82 27.21
C PRO A 465 31.33 2.33 26.98
N HIS A 466 30.42 3.05 27.62
CA HIS A 466 30.27 4.50 27.42
C HIS A 466 31.58 5.30 27.68
N SER A 467 32.35 4.87 28.69
CA SER A 467 33.65 5.46 29.00
C SER A 467 34.65 5.38 27.84
N ASP A 468 34.68 4.19 27.19
CA ASP A 468 35.63 3.94 26.10
C ASP A 468 35.21 4.71 24.84
N LEU A 469 33.91 4.74 24.55
CA LEU A 469 33.37 5.51 23.42
C LEU A 469 33.68 7.01 23.60
N VAL A 470 33.43 7.58 24.77
CA VAL A 470 33.73 8.98 25.06
C VAL A 470 35.22 9.27 24.94
N ALA A 471 36.10 8.40 25.46
CA ALA A 471 37.55 8.57 25.36
C ALA A 471 38.04 8.56 23.91
N LEU A 472 37.48 7.66 23.06
CA LEU A 472 37.82 7.59 21.65
C LEU A 472 37.34 8.82 20.86
N VAL A 473 36.12 9.30 21.11
CA VAL A 473 35.56 10.48 20.46
C VAL A 473 36.37 11.73 20.84
N GLN A 474 36.73 11.91 22.14
CA GLN A 474 37.55 13.00 22.58
C GLN A 474 38.96 12.94 21.98
N TYR A 475 39.55 11.76 21.88
CA TYR A 475 40.85 11.57 21.26
C TYR A 475 40.82 11.93 19.77
N ALA A 476 39.82 11.43 19.03
CA ALA A 476 39.63 11.75 17.61
C ALA A 476 39.47 13.25 17.38
N GLY A 477 38.63 13.92 18.17
CA GLY A 477 38.44 15.37 18.12
C GLY A 477 39.71 16.16 18.44
N LYS A 478 40.47 15.77 19.50
CA LYS A 478 41.72 16.41 19.89
C LYS A 478 42.79 16.27 18.81
N LYS A 479 42.87 15.14 18.14
CA LYS A 479 43.86 14.89 17.07
C LYS A 479 43.34 15.32 15.68
N THR A 480 42.07 15.74 15.55
CA THR A 480 41.44 16.13 14.27
C THR A 480 41.52 15.00 13.24
N ILE A 481 41.26 13.77 13.69
CA ILE A 481 41.24 12.55 12.83
C ILE A 481 39.85 11.91 12.86
N SER A 482 39.56 11.06 11.87
CA SER A 482 38.32 10.27 11.89
C SER A 482 38.27 9.29 13.06
N LEU A 483 37.07 8.94 13.50
CA LEU A 483 36.90 7.93 14.57
C LEU A 483 37.50 6.58 14.17
N TYR A 484 37.47 6.20 12.91
CA TYR A 484 38.12 4.99 12.40
C TYR A 484 39.64 5.03 12.51
N SER A 485 40.24 6.17 12.14
CA SER A 485 41.68 6.38 12.35
C SER A 485 42.06 6.34 13.84
N ALA A 486 41.21 6.83 14.72
CA ALA A 486 41.41 6.75 16.18
C ALA A 486 41.36 5.30 16.67
N LEU A 487 40.50 4.43 16.12
CA LEU A 487 40.47 2.99 16.48
C LEU A 487 41.78 2.26 16.15
N GLN A 488 42.44 2.65 15.07
CA GLN A 488 43.65 2.01 14.57
C GLN A 488 44.96 2.60 15.15
N ASN A 489 44.86 3.78 15.77
CA ASN A 489 46.05 4.46 16.28
C ASN A 489 46.61 3.78 17.54
N SER A 490 47.89 3.46 17.54
CA SER A 490 48.60 2.88 18.70
C SER A 490 48.68 3.81 19.92
N GLU A 491 48.56 5.11 19.71
CA GLU A 491 48.57 6.15 20.79
C GLU A 491 47.17 6.41 21.36
N ARG A 492 46.14 5.64 20.98
CA ARG A 492 44.80 5.82 21.52
C ARG A 492 44.74 5.59 23.01
N PRO A 493 43.75 6.16 23.74
CA PRO A 493 43.56 5.87 25.16
C PRO A 493 43.41 4.37 25.41
N ALA A 494 43.88 3.90 26.57
CA ALA A 494 43.65 2.53 27.00
C ALA A 494 42.14 2.30 27.11
N LEU A 495 41.68 1.20 26.55
CA LEU A 495 40.27 0.77 26.57
C LEU A 495 40.11 -0.32 27.62
N SER A 496 38.89 -0.53 28.07
CA SER A 496 38.55 -1.71 28.84
C SER A 496 38.78 -3.00 28.01
N ASP A 497 38.96 -4.16 28.69
CA ASP A 497 39.14 -5.43 28.00
C ASP A 497 37.97 -5.71 27.05
N LEU A 498 36.73 -5.48 27.49
CA LEU A 498 35.52 -5.60 26.68
C LEU A 498 35.51 -4.65 25.49
N GLY A 499 35.96 -3.42 25.71
CA GLY A 499 36.05 -2.43 24.62
C GLY A 499 37.06 -2.82 23.56
N ALA A 500 38.23 -3.35 23.99
CA ALA A 500 39.26 -3.81 23.08
C ALA A 500 38.79 -5.02 22.24
N GLU A 501 38.14 -6.00 22.88
CA GLU A 501 37.54 -7.17 22.20
C GLU A 501 36.47 -6.76 21.21
N THR A 502 35.55 -5.87 21.62
CA THR A 502 34.48 -5.37 20.72
C THR A 502 35.03 -4.67 19.48
N ILE A 503 36.08 -3.85 19.65
CA ILE A 503 36.71 -3.18 18.50
C ILE A 503 37.41 -4.20 17.59
N ALA A 504 38.13 -5.16 18.14
CA ALA A 504 38.79 -6.21 17.35
C ALA A 504 37.76 -6.98 16.50
N ARG A 505 36.63 -7.37 17.10
CA ARG A 505 35.52 -8.02 16.43
C ARG A 505 34.92 -7.15 15.31
N LEU A 506 34.68 -5.87 15.60
CA LEU A 506 34.16 -4.93 14.57
C LEU A 506 35.12 -4.81 13.39
N LEU A 507 36.42 -4.67 13.61
CA LEU A 507 37.39 -4.54 12.52
C LEU A 507 37.51 -5.82 11.67
N ASP A 508 37.33 -6.99 12.27
CA ASP A 508 37.26 -8.27 11.56
C ASP A 508 36.01 -8.33 10.67
N PHE A 509 34.84 -7.98 11.20
CA PHE A 509 33.61 -7.93 10.40
C PHE A 509 33.70 -6.91 9.25
N ILE A 510 34.25 -5.69 9.50
CA ILE A 510 34.47 -4.70 8.44
C ILE A 510 35.37 -5.29 7.34
N THR A 511 36.44 -5.97 7.71
CA THR A 511 37.37 -6.59 6.74
C THR A 511 36.68 -7.65 5.88
N LYS A 512 35.90 -8.55 6.52
CA LYS A 512 35.11 -9.59 5.86
C LYS A 512 34.07 -8.98 4.91
N HIS A 513 33.24 -8.08 5.41
CA HIS A 513 32.13 -7.52 4.64
C HIS A 513 32.60 -6.55 3.55
N ALA A 514 33.72 -5.84 3.74
CA ALA A 514 34.29 -5.01 2.68
C ALA A 514 34.81 -5.83 1.49
N ALA A 515 35.31 -7.04 1.75
CA ALA A 515 35.66 -7.98 0.68
C ALA A 515 34.41 -8.45 -0.08
N LEU A 516 33.33 -8.75 0.63
CA LEU A 516 32.04 -9.12 0.05
C LEU A 516 31.41 -7.97 -0.75
N ALA A 517 31.45 -6.72 -0.26
CA ALA A 517 30.91 -5.54 -0.93
C ALA A 517 31.53 -5.27 -2.30
N ARG A 518 32.75 -5.77 -2.55
CA ARG A 518 33.43 -5.67 -3.85
C ARG A 518 33.02 -6.77 -4.82
N ALA A 519 32.51 -7.89 -4.31
CA ALA A 519 32.25 -9.10 -5.11
C ALA A 519 30.76 -9.38 -5.31
N LYS A 520 29.92 -8.86 -4.43
CA LYS A 520 28.48 -9.15 -4.34
C LYS A 520 27.63 -7.94 -4.62
N SER A 521 26.35 -8.16 -4.96
CA SER A 521 25.36 -7.09 -5.07
C SER A 521 24.99 -6.51 -3.69
N ALA A 522 24.34 -5.35 -3.67
CA ALA A 522 23.93 -4.71 -2.44
C ALA A 522 22.94 -5.60 -1.64
N SER A 523 22.02 -6.29 -2.33
CA SER A 523 21.04 -7.19 -1.71
C SER A 523 21.69 -8.44 -1.11
N GLU A 524 22.64 -9.06 -1.83
CA GLU A 524 23.40 -10.21 -1.32
C GLU A 524 24.25 -9.82 -0.11
N LEU A 525 24.91 -8.67 -0.16
CA LEU A 525 25.67 -8.12 0.96
C LEU A 525 24.77 -7.85 2.16
N TYR A 526 23.62 -7.24 1.94
CA TYR A 526 22.66 -6.94 3.01
C TYR A 526 22.22 -8.20 3.77
N VAL A 527 21.84 -9.26 3.06
CA VAL A 527 21.45 -10.53 3.67
C VAL A 527 22.59 -11.09 4.49
N GLN A 528 23.82 -11.06 3.97
CA GLN A 528 24.98 -11.57 4.69
C GLN A 528 25.30 -10.74 5.93
N VAL A 529 25.15 -9.42 5.86
CA VAL A 529 25.34 -8.51 7.03
C VAL A 529 24.30 -8.79 8.10
N VAL A 530 23.02 -8.91 7.73
CA VAL A 530 21.92 -9.20 8.67
C VAL A 530 22.17 -10.53 9.39
N HIS A 531 22.58 -11.55 8.65
CA HIS A 531 22.91 -12.87 9.19
C HIS A 531 24.14 -12.83 10.09
N ASP A 532 25.27 -12.31 9.62
CA ASP A 532 26.54 -12.32 10.37
C ASP A 532 26.52 -11.45 11.63
N LEU A 533 25.70 -10.40 11.67
CA LEU A 533 25.48 -9.56 12.86
C LEU A 533 24.41 -10.10 13.80
N ASP A 534 23.87 -11.28 13.51
CA ASP A 534 22.85 -11.98 14.33
C ASP A 534 21.62 -11.07 14.60
N ILE A 535 21.24 -10.27 13.60
CA ILE A 535 20.09 -9.36 13.70
C ILE A 535 18.80 -10.17 13.72
N GLU A 536 18.77 -11.31 13.04
CA GLU A 536 17.65 -12.25 13.00
C GLU A 536 17.25 -12.70 14.41
N ALA A 537 18.21 -13.08 15.26
CA ALA A 537 17.94 -13.48 16.64
C ALA A 537 17.41 -12.31 17.49
N ARG A 538 17.82 -11.09 17.18
CA ARG A 538 17.34 -9.89 17.89
C ARG A 538 15.87 -9.59 17.62
N VAL A 539 15.34 -9.94 16.45
CA VAL A 539 13.95 -9.67 16.04
C VAL A 539 13.05 -10.90 16.17
N GLU A 540 13.56 -12.00 16.69
CA GLU A 540 12.82 -13.25 16.85
C GLU A 540 11.64 -13.15 17.83
N HIS A 541 11.73 -12.24 18.81
CA HIS A 541 10.68 -12.09 19.82
C HIS A 541 9.39 -11.50 19.20
N PRO A 542 8.18 -12.03 19.52
CA PRO A 542 6.90 -11.53 18.96
C PRO A 542 6.68 -10.02 19.10
N ALA A 543 7.22 -9.40 20.16
CA ALA A 543 7.15 -7.95 20.35
C ALA A 543 7.96 -7.15 19.31
N LEU A 544 8.86 -7.79 18.54
CA LEU A 544 9.76 -7.17 17.57
C LEU A 544 9.42 -7.56 16.11
N VAL A 545 8.26 -8.15 15.86
CA VAL A 545 7.77 -8.52 14.51
C VAL A 545 7.83 -7.34 13.56
N ARG A 546 7.50 -6.12 14.01
CA ARG A 546 7.61 -4.92 13.20
C ARG A 546 9.03 -4.59 12.75
N GLU A 547 10.02 -4.87 13.58
CA GLU A 547 11.43 -4.66 13.20
C GLU A 547 11.82 -5.64 12.09
N ALA A 548 11.31 -6.87 12.13
CA ALA A 548 11.49 -7.83 11.04
C ALA A 548 10.82 -7.37 9.73
N GLU A 549 9.61 -6.79 9.81
CA GLU A 549 8.92 -6.20 8.66
C GLU A 549 9.73 -5.03 8.05
N TYR A 550 10.34 -4.19 8.88
CA TYR A 550 11.19 -3.10 8.41
C TYR A 550 12.42 -3.63 7.67
N LEU A 551 13.05 -4.69 8.18
CA LEU A 551 14.17 -5.36 7.52
C LEU A 551 13.78 -5.92 6.15
N ALA A 552 12.63 -6.57 6.09
CA ALA A 552 12.09 -7.13 4.85
C ALA A 552 11.77 -6.04 3.81
N GLU A 553 11.15 -4.94 4.25
CA GLU A 553 10.83 -3.82 3.34
C GLU A 553 12.09 -3.09 2.87
N PHE A 554 13.11 -2.95 3.73
CA PHE A 554 14.39 -2.36 3.31
C PHE A 554 15.12 -3.25 2.30
N TYR A 555 15.10 -4.56 2.50
CA TYR A 555 15.62 -5.52 1.50
C TYR A 555 14.91 -5.40 0.14
N LYS A 556 13.60 -5.29 0.16
CA LYS A 556 12.79 -5.10 -1.05
C LYS A 556 13.18 -3.81 -1.78
N ARG A 557 13.45 -2.71 -1.04
CA ARG A 557 13.95 -1.46 -1.64
C ARG A 557 15.31 -1.63 -2.32
N ILE A 558 16.22 -2.39 -1.71
CA ILE A 558 17.50 -2.71 -2.36
C ILE A 558 17.27 -3.49 -3.65
N GLN A 559 16.39 -4.50 -3.64
CA GLN A 559 16.06 -5.27 -4.83
C GLN A 559 15.38 -4.43 -5.94
N GLU A 560 14.52 -3.49 -5.56
CA GLU A 560 13.90 -2.55 -6.52
C GLU A 560 14.96 -1.69 -7.20
N PHE A 561 15.91 -1.16 -6.44
CA PHE A 561 17.06 -0.45 -6.98
C PHE A 561 17.88 -1.32 -7.96
N GLU A 562 18.20 -2.55 -7.58
CA GLU A 562 19.00 -3.47 -8.41
C GLU A 562 18.28 -3.89 -9.69
N ARG A 563 16.96 -3.98 -9.67
CA ARG A 563 16.15 -4.26 -10.85
C ARG A 563 16.14 -3.09 -11.83
N ASP A 564 16.19 -1.87 -11.32
CA ASP A 564 16.05 -0.64 -12.09
C ASP A 564 17.39 0.00 -12.48
N SER A 565 18.51 -0.53 -11.98
CA SER A 565 19.88 -0.02 -12.19
C SER A 565 20.82 -1.09 -12.75
N ASP A 566 21.66 -0.71 -13.70
CA ASP A 566 22.75 -1.58 -14.15
C ASP A 566 23.87 -1.71 -13.11
N ALA A 567 23.97 -0.75 -12.17
CA ALA A 567 24.98 -0.71 -11.13
C ALA A 567 24.39 -1.27 -9.82
N ARG A 568 24.75 -2.50 -9.47
CA ARG A 568 24.22 -3.23 -8.30
C ARG A 568 25.09 -3.18 -7.05
N ALA A 569 26.19 -2.45 -7.10
CA ALA A 569 27.13 -2.33 -5.99
C ALA A 569 26.60 -1.47 -4.85
N LEU A 570 27.07 -1.72 -3.63
CA LEU A 570 26.68 -0.99 -2.41
C LEU A 570 26.78 0.53 -2.57
N ASN A 571 27.88 1.04 -3.13
CA ASN A 571 28.10 2.48 -3.30
C ASN A 571 27.07 3.13 -4.24
N ALA A 572 26.63 2.42 -5.26
CA ALA A 572 25.59 2.88 -6.18
C ALA A 572 24.22 2.94 -5.48
N PHE A 573 23.89 1.91 -4.68
CA PHE A 573 22.69 1.91 -3.84
C PHE A 573 22.69 3.06 -2.82
N LEU A 574 23.79 3.27 -2.08
CA LEU A 574 23.86 4.35 -1.09
C LEU A 574 23.73 5.74 -1.72
N LYS A 575 24.28 5.95 -2.92
CA LYS A 575 24.08 7.18 -3.69
C LYS A 575 22.63 7.36 -4.13
N HIS A 576 21.99 6.28 -4.59
CA HIS A 576 20.58 6.29 -4.95
C HIS A 576 19.71 6.62 -3.75
N LEU A 577 19.94 5.95 -2.62
CA LEU A 577 19.23 6.19 -1.37
C LEU A 577 19.40 7.65 -0.88
N GLN A 578 20.61 8.23 -1.02
CA GLN A 578 20.82 9.63 -0.68
C GLN A 578 19.98 10.56 -1.58
N LEU A 579 19.84 10.24 -2.87
CA LEU A 579 18.96 11.00 -3.78
C LEU A 579 17.49 10.86 -3.42
N GLU A 580 17.04 9.68 -2.97
CA GLU A 580 15.69 9.50 -2.43
C GLU A 580 15.48 10.37 -1.18
N LEU A 581 16.40 10.36 -0.25
CA LEU A 581 16.35 11.22 0.94
C LEU A 581 16.35 12.71 0.59
N ASP A 582 17.17 13.12 -0.38
CA ASP A 582 17.22 14.51 -0.88
C ASP A 582 15.90 14.90 -1.58
N SER A 583 15.19 13.96 -2.17
CA SER A 583 13.86 14.16 -2.73
C SER A 583 12.76 14.23 -1.67
N GLY A 584 13.09 14.06 -0.38
CA GLY A 584 12.13 14.03 0.72
C GLY A 584 11.41 12.68 0.88
N GLU A 585 11.85 11.63 0.19
CA GLU A 585 11.35 10.27 0.40
C GLU A 585 11.90 9.75 1.74
N GLU A 586 11.00 9.23 2.55
CA GLU A 586 11.35 8.68 3.86
C GLU A 586 11.24 7.14 3.90
N GLY A 587 10.87 6.53 2.76
CA GLY A 587 10.51 5.12 2.66
C GLY A 587 9.08 4.87 3.15
N GLN A 588 8.22 4.32 2.31
CA GLN A 588 6.84 4.01 2.71
C GLN A 588 6.83 2.76 3.59
N LEU A 589 6.10 2.82 4.68
CA LEU A 589 5.78 1.67 5.51
C LEU A 589 4.33 1.29 5.30
N PRO A 590 3.98 -0.01 5.23
CA PRO A 590 2.60 -0.45 5.22
C PRO A 590 1.91 0.05 6.50
N ALA A 591 0.90 0.86 6.37
CA ALA A 591 0.11 1.33 7.51
C ALA A 591 -1.06 0.38 7.71
N ASP A 592 -0.96 -0.55 8.65
CA ASP A 592 -2.09 -1.35 9.08
C ASP A 592 -2.59 -0.88 10.45
N PHE A 593 -3.77 -0.23 10.45
CA PHE A 593 -4.36 0.34 11.66
C PHE A 593 -5.29 -0.61 12.43
N GLU A 594 -5.82 -1.61 11.74
CA GLU A 594 -6.90 -2.45 12.29
C GLU A 594 -6.35 -3.73 12.90
N GLU A 595 -5.23 -4.24 12.39
CA GLU A 595 -4.57 -5.44 12.86
C GLU A 595 -3.25 -5.09 13.56
N GLY A 596 -3.26 -4.91 14.84
CA GLY A 596 -2.08 -4.56 15.60
C GLY A 596 -2.28 -4.76 17.09
N PRO A 597 -1.22 -4.63 17.90
CA PRO A 597 -1.32 -4.77 19.35
C PRO A 597 -2.32 -3.76 19.92
N ASP A 598 -2.92 -4.09 21.08
CA ASP A 598 -3.81 -3.20 21.81
C ASP A 598 -3.08 -1.93 22.25
N THR A 599 -3.23 -0.85 21.48
CA THR A 599 -2.50 0.41 21.63
C THR A 599 -3.36 1.62 21.32
N VAL A 600 -3.12 2.74 22.02
CA VAL A 600 -3.71 4.03 21.68
C VAL A 600 -3.24 4.49 20.30
N LYS A 601 -4.15 4.81 19.40
CA LYS A 601 -3.80 5.25 18.05
C LYS A 601 -3.55 6.76 18.00
N VAL A 602 -2.35 7.15 17.57
CA VAL A 602 -2.00 8.56 17.36
C VAL A 602 -1.78 8.78 15.88
N THR A 603 -2.62 9.62 15.25
CA THR A 603 -2.62 9.77 13.78
C THR A 603 -3.12 11.14 13.35
N THR A 604 -2.98 11.47 12.05
CA THR A 604 -3.60 12.68 11.50
C THR A 604 -5.08 12.46 11.18
N VAL A 605 -5.85 13.55 11.18
CA VAL A 605 -7.28 13.48 10.79
C VAL A 605 -7.45 12.92 9.37
N HIS A 606 -6.55 13.26 8.43
CA HIS A 606 -6.60 12.72 7.06
C HIS A 606 -6.47 11.20 7.02
N ALA A 607 -5.51 10.66 7.77
CA ALA A 607 -5.28 9.22 7.83
C ALA A 607 -6.35 8.48 8.66
N SER A 608 -7.17 9.19 9.45
CA SER A 608 -8.27 8.63 10.22
C SER A 608 -9.55 8.41 9.39
N LYS A 609 -9.58 8.86 8.12
CA LYS A 609 -10.76 8.68 7.26
C LYS A 609 -11.03 7.19 7.05
N GLY A 610 -12.28 6.77 7.19
CA GLY A 610 -12.67 5.36 7.17
C GLY A 610 -12.70 4.70 8.55
N LEU A 611 -11.82 5.10 9.46
CA LEU A 611 -11.69 4.52 10.81
C LEU A 611 -12.67 5.06 11.83
N GLU A 612 -12.76 4.43 13.01
CA GLU A 612 -13.60 4.85 14.15
C GLU A 612 -13.04 4.35 15.48
N TRP A 613 -13.28 5.10 16.55
CA TRP A 613 -12.84 4.75 17.90
C TRP A 613 -13.92 5.08 18.93
N ARG A 614 -13.89 4.39 20.06
CA ARG A 614 -14.81 4.71 21.17
C ARG A 614 -14.60 6.12 21.69
N CYS A 615 -13.34 6.51 21.93
CA CYS A 615 -13.00 7.83 22.45
C CYS A 615 -11.97 8.52 21.53
N VAL A 616 -12.29 9.73 21.09
CA VAL A 616 -11.45 10.53 20.19
C VAL A 616 -11.03 11.82 20.88
N PHE A 617 -9.72 12.10 20.85
CA PHE A 617 -9.13 13.34 21.33
C PHE A 617 -8.67 14.18 20.13
N ILE A 618 -9.12 15.43 20.05
CA ILE A 618 -8.72 16.39 19.02
C ILE A 618 -7.98 17.53 19.72
N PRO A 619 -6.63 17.50 19.76
CA PRO A 619 -5.85 18.50 20.47
C PRO A 619 -5.48 19.69 19.59
N HIS A 620 -4.82 20.68 20.25
CA HIS A 620 -4.28 21.88 19.62
C HIS A 620 -5.33 22.75 18.93
N LEU A 621 -6.55 22.86 19.54
CA LEU A 621 -7.62 23.70 19.00
C LEU A 621 -7.35 25.18 19.28
N ILE A 622 -6.39 25.72 18.55
CA ILE A 622 -5.97 27.14 18.59
C ILE A 622 -5.93 27.73 17.18
N ASP A 623 -6.01 29.07 17.16
CA ASP A 623 -5.92 29.83 15.91
C ASP A 623 -4.66 29.51 15.12
N ARG A 624 -4.78 29.39 13.80
CA ARG A 624 -3.70 29.05 12.85
C ARG A 624 -3.03 27.69 13.02
N ARG A 625 -3.65 26.81 13.84
CA ARG A 625 -3.26 25.39 13.88
C ARG A 625 -4.41 24.48 13.45
N PHE A 626 -5.60 24.67 14.02
CA PHE A 626 -6.80 24.03 13.54
C PHE A 626 -7.98 25.00 13.69
N PRO A 627 -8.39 25.69 12.60
CA PRO A 627 -7.91 25.57 11.21
C PRO A 627 -6.47 26.04 11.02
N SER A 628 -5.81 25.41 10.05
CA SER A 628 -4.48 25.83 9.60
C SER A 628 -4.57 27.11 8.75
N THR A 629 -3.44 27.81 8.60
CA THR A 629 -3.35 28.91 7.63
C THR A 629 -3.22 28.35 6.23
N GLU A 630 -3.90 28.98 5.27
CA GLU A 630 -3.74 28.66 3.86
C GLU A 630 -2.26 28.82 3.45
N ARG A 631 -1.75 27.81 2.78
CA ARG A 631 -0.44 27.87 2.13
C ARG A 631 -0.69 27.92 0.63
N ARG A 632 -0.31 29.02 -0.01
CA ARG A 632 -0.36 29.12 -1.46
C ARG A 632 0.57 28.08 -2.07
N GLU A 633 0.10 27.46 -3.15
CA GLU A 633 0.96 26.62 -3.95
C GLU A 633 2.09 27.46 -4.55
N PRO A 634 3.35 26.98 -4.54
CA PRO A 634 4.46 27.75 -5.11
C PRO A 634 4.29 28.03 -6.61
N ILE A 635 3.52 27.18 -7.31
CA ILE A 635 3.18 27.31 -8.73
C ILE A 635 1.70 27.01 -8.87
N GLU A 636 0.88 28.05 -9.03
CA GLU A 636 -0.57 27.90 -9.19
C GLU A 636 -0.93 27.57 -10.66
N LEU A 637 -1.93 26.70 -10.84
CA LEU A 637 -2.46 26.42 -12.18
C LEU A 637 -3.31 27.62 -12.64
N PRO A 638 -3.13 28.12 -13.90
CA PRO A 638 -3.94 29.21 -14.42
C PRO A 638 -5.44 28.91 -14.34
N THR A 639 -6.23 29.81 -13.78
CA THR A 639 -7.67 29.62 -13.57
C THR A 639 -8.43 29.31 -14.85
N ALA A 640 -7.98 29.86 -15.98
CA ALA A 640 -8.57 29.60 -17.30
C ALA A 640 -8.37 28.14 -17.79
N LEU A 641 -7.45 27.39 -17.21
CA LEU A 641 -7.22 25.98 -17.52
C LEU A 641 -7.96 25.04 -16.56
N ILE A 642 -8.41 25.53 -15.41
CA ILE A 642 -9.12 24.74 -14.40
C ILE A 642 -10.55 24.47 -14.88
N LYS A 643 -10.92 23.20 -14.98
CA LYS A 643 -12.28 22.77 -15.31
C LYS A 643 -13.16 22.58 -14.09
N GLU A 644 -12.53 22.40 -12.91
CA GLU A 644 -13.25 22.30 -11.66
C GLU A 644 -14.04 23.59 -11.36
N THR A 645 -15.33 23.43 -11.06
CA THR A 645 -16.15 24.55 -10.55
C THR A 645 -15.94 24.67 -9.05
N LEU A 646 -15.08 25.61 -8.64
CA LEU A 646 -14.82 25.85 -7.22
C LEU A 646 -16.01 26.55 -6.55
N PRO A 647 -16.37 26.16 -5.31
CA PRO A 647 -17.33 26.93 -4.51
C PRO A 647 -16.79 28.32 -4.22
N GLU A 648 -17.68 29.32 -4.19
CA GLU A 648 -17.30 30.68 -3.83
C GLU A 648 -16.90 30.81 -2.35
N GLY A 649 -16.12 31.83 -2.01
CA GLY A 649 -15.70 32.14 -0.65
C GLY A 649 -14.35 31.53 -0.26
N ASP A 650 -14.12 31.42 1.05
CA ASP A 650 -12.88 30.88 1.60
C ASP A 650 -12.88 29.33 1.51
N VAL A 651 -12.41 28.85 0.37
CA VAL A 651 -12.37 27.40 0.05
C VAL A 651 -11.50 26.63 1.03
N HIS A 652 -10.37 27.21 1.47
CA HIS A 652 -9.48 26.59 2.44
C HIS A 652 -10.19 26.38 3.78
N LEU A 653 -10.90 27.40 4.26
CA LEU A 653 -11.65 27.28 5.50
C LEU A 653 -12.79 26.26 5.40
N GLN A 654 -13.47 26.18 4.24
CA GLN A 654 -14.50 25.16 4.02
C GLN A 654 -13.91 23.75 4.08
N GLU A 655 -12.72 23.54 3.54
CA GLU A 655 -11.98 22.26 3.61
C GLU A 655 -11.57 21.93 5.06
N GLU A 656 -11.03 22.90 5.80
CA GLU A 656 -10.66 22.73 7.20
C GLU A 656 -11.89 22.39 8.07
N ARG A 657 -13.08 22.94 7.76
CA ARG A 657 -14.33 22.55 8.45
C ARG A 657 -14.73 21.11 8.13
N ARG A 658 -14.61 20.67 6.87
CA ARG A 658 -14.85 19.25 6.51
C ARG A 658 -13.89 18.33 7.25
N LEU A 659 -12.61 18.72 7.31
CA LEU A 659 -11.59 17.96 8.04
C LEU A 659 -11.96 17.83 9.53
N PHE A 660 -12.38 18.91 10.15
CA PHE A 660 -12.79 18.88 11.55
C PHE A 660 -14.10 18.10 11.76
N TYR A 661 -15.05 18.20 10.84
CA TYR A 661 -16.24 17.36 10.80
C TYR A 661 -15.90 15.87 10.73
N VAL A 662 -14.96 15.49 9.86
CA VAL A 662 -14.45 14.12 9.79
C VAL A 662 -13.86 13.70 11.12
N ALA A 663 -13.03 14.54 11.77
CA ALA A 663 -12.42 14.22 13.05
C ALA A 663 -13.48 13.95 14.14
N MET A 664 -14.49 14.81 14.27
CA MET A 664 -15.57 14.65 15.24
C MET A 664 -16.37 13.37 15.02
N THR A 665 -16.67 13.04 13.75
CA THR A 665 -17.48 11.87 13.38
C THR A 665 -16.71 10.55 13.42
N ARG A 666 -15.43 10.55 13.84
CA ARG A 666 -14.69 9.30 14.17
C ARG A 666 -15.07 8.78 15.57
N ALA A 667 -15.61 9.63 16.45
CA ALA A 667 -15.96 9.28 17.82
C ALA A 667 -17.26 8.48 17.89
N ARG A 668 -17.26 7.41 18.70
CA ARG A 668 -18.44 6.59 19.01
C ARG A 668 -19.08 7.02 20.33
N ASP A 669 -18.29 7.01 21.43
CA ASP A 669 -18.75 7.14 22.80
C ASP A 669 -18.24 8.40 23.51
N GLY A 670 -17.09 8.95 23.10
CA GLY A 670 -16.49 10.12 23.72
C GLY A 670 -15.75 11.02 22.72
N LEU A 671 -15.95 12.33 22.83
CA LEU A 671 -15.28 13.35 22.02
C LEU A 671 -14.64 14.39 22.94
N TYR A 672 -13.32 14.49 22.90
CA TYR A 672 -12.53 15.39 23.75
C TYR A 672 -11.81 16.42 22.89
N LEU A 673 -12.21 17.68 23.01
CA LEU A 673 -11.64 18.81 22.29
C LEU A 673 -10.66 19.50 23.25
N THR A 674 -9.37 19.57 22.87
CA THR A 674 -8.39 20.13 23.82
C THR A 674 -7.59 21.27 23.24
N ARG A 675 -7.13 22.19 24.11
CA ARG A 675 -6.26 23.30 23.77
C ARG A 675 -5.38 23.71 24.96
N ALA A 676 -4.28 24.36 24.65
CA ALA A 676 -3.50 25.10 25.64
C ALA A 676 -3.53 26.61 25.35
N GLU A 677 -3.14 27.41 26.33
CA GLU A 677 -2.99 28.86 26.17
C GLU A 677 -1.57 29.24 25.72
N ASP A 678 -0.56 28.52 26.21
CA ASP A 678 0.85 28.70 25.86
C ASP A 678 1.41 27.51 25.10
N TYR A 679 2.03 27.79 23.96
CA TYR A 679 2.70 26.85 23.08
C TYR A 679 4.20 27.19 22.98
N LEU A 680 4.86 27.47 24.10
CA LEU A 680 6.29 27.82 24.18
C LEU A 680 6.62 29.10 23.42
N GLY A 681 5.66 30.03 23.34
CA GLY A 681 5.84 31.32 22.66
C GLY A 681 5.81 32.54 23.60
N LYS A 682 6.19 33.70 23.08
CA LYS A 682 6.12 34.98 23.82
C LYS A 682 4.70 35.50 24.03
N THR A 683 3.71 34.92 23.38
CA THR A 683 2.31 35.38 23.42
C THR A 683 1.35 34.22 23.58
N THR A 684 0.30 34.40 24.37
CA THR A 684 -0.82 33.46 24.49
C THR A 684 -1.51 33.30 23.16
N ARG A 685 -1.87 32.04 22.84
CA ARG A 685 -2.59 31.71 21.61
C ARG A 685 -4.09 31.86 21.78
N LYS A 686 -4.75 32.44 20.77
CA LYS A 686 -6.21 32.51 20.73
C LYS A 686 -6.82 31.12 20.54
N PRO A 687 -7.95 30.81 21.17
CA PRO A 687 -8.71 29.60 20.88
C PRO A 687 -9.05 29.49 19.39
N SER A 688 -9.21 28.26 18.92
CA SER A 688 -9.66 27.98 17.54
C SER A 688 -11.03 28.64 17.30
N ARG A 689 -11.19 29.25 16.11
CA ARG A 689 -12.50 29.74 15.68
C ARG A 689 -13.57 28.65 15.66
N PHE A 690 -13.17 27.37 15.51
CA PHE A 690 -14.09 26.24 15.51
C PHE A 690 -14.78 26.03 16.86
N LEU A 691 -14.12 26.35 17.97
CA LEU A 691 -14.74 26.34 19.31
C LEU A 691 -15.85 27.40 19.46
N TYR A 692 -15.71 28.52 18.76
CA TYR A 692 -16.76 29.55 18.70
C TYR A 692 -17.89 29.15 17.74
N GLU A 693 -17.58 28.56 16.61
CA GLU A 693 -18.56 28.05 15.64
C GLU A 693 -19.37 26.87 16.19
N LEU A 694 -18.79 26.09 17.11
CA LEU A 694 -19.49 25.04 17.87
C LEU A 694 -20.36 25.59 19.02
N GLY A 695 -20.27 26.87 19.36
CA GLY A 695 -20.97 27.47 20.53
C GLY A 695 -20.38 27.04 21.88
N ILE A 696 -19.20 26.43 21.91
CA ILE A 696 -18.51 26.02 23.15
C ILE A 696 -17.92 27.24 23.87
N LEU A 697 -17.46 28.23 23.11
CA LEU A 697 -16.97 29.50 23.61
C LEU A 697 -17.80 30.66 23.07
N GLU A 698 -18.13 31.62 23.92
CA GLU A 698 -18.80 32.86 23.52
C GLU A 698 -17.80 33.92 23.05
N LYS A 699 -18.14 34.73 22.04
CA LYS A 699 -17.23 35.75 21.45
C LYS A 699 -16.85 36.88 22.40
N ASP A 700 -17.56 37.07 23.53
CA ASP A 700 -17.46 38.25 24.42
C ASP A 700 -16.91 38.00 25.83
N THR A 701 -16.31 36.85 26.13
CA THR A 701 -15.71 36.61 27.44
C THR A 701 -14.18 36.61 27.45
N VAL A 702 -13.57 37.77 27.15
CA VAL A 702 -12.29 38.13 27.75
C VAL A 702 -12.53 38.70 29.15
N LYS A 703 -13.13 37.97 30.06
CA LYS A 703 -13.05 38.22 31.50
C LYS A 703 -12.14 37.15 32.09
N ARG A 704 -11.07 37.64 32.73
CA ARG A 704 -10.06 36.89 33.46
C ARG A 704 -10.69 35.74 34.24
N ALA A 705 -10.33 34.53 33.87
CA ALA A 705 -10.60 33.34 34.66
C ALA A 705 -10.03 33.54 36.06
N THR A 706 -10.85 33.38 37.03
CA THR A 706 -10.48 33.34 38.46
C THR A 706 -9.39 32.31 38.66
N LYS A 707 -8.30 32.77 39.32
CA LYS A 707 -7.19 31.93 39.74
C LYS A 707 -7.71 30.75 40.55
N ILE A 708 -7.57 29.54 39.96
CA ILE A 708 -7.58 28.31 40.74
C ILE A 708 -6.26 28.28 41.51
N PRO A 709 -6.24 28.09 42.83
CA PRO A 709 -5.02 28.07 43.59
C PRO A 709 -4.13 26.90 43.15
N PRO A 710 -2.81 27.08 43.06
CA PRO A 710 -1.88 26.00 42.71
C PRO A 710 -1.95 24.90 43.79
N PRO A 711 -1.85 23.62 43.46
CA PRO A 711 -1.63 22.59 44.44
C PRO A 711 -0.30 22.84 45.16
N GLN A 712 -0.33 22.77 46.46
CA GLN A 712 0.81 22.98 47.34
C GLN A 712 1.95 22.04 46.96
N SER A 713 3.09 22.64 46.67
CA SER A 713 4.35 21.96 46.45
C SER A 713 4.84 21.29 47.73
N SER A 714 5.02 20.01 47.77
CA SER A 714 5.81 19.30 48.76
C SER A 714 7.28 19.57 48.52
N PRO A 715 8.11 19.66 49.58
CA PRO A 715 9.47 20.16 49.45
C PRO A 715 10.42 19.18 48.77
N THR A 716 11.23 19.75 47.94
CA THR A 716 12.41 19.16 47.32
C THR A 716 13.45 18.71 48.34
N SER A 717 13.88 17.46 48.23
CA SER A 717 15.24 17.10 48.61
C SER A 717 15.76 16.00 47.70
N GLY A 718 16.94 16.19 47.16
CA GLY A 718 17.79 15.12 46.68
C GLY A 718 18.24 15.25 45.21
N ARG A 719 19.48 15.72 45.11
CA ARG A 719 20.32 15.72 43.89
C ARG A 719 20.30 14.38 43.16
N GLY A 720 20.15 14.49 41.84
CA GLY A 720 20.87 13.88 40.79
C GLY A 720 21.34 12.43 40.88
N SER A 721 20.77 11.62 40.05
CA SER A 721 21.46 10.52 39.46
C SER A 721 20.89 10.33 38.04
N LEU A 722 21.76 10.46 37.06
CA LEU A 722 21.48 10.02 35.69
C LEU A 722 21.18 8.54 35.77
N MET A 723 19.90 8.20 35.61
CA MET A 723 19.49 6.81 35.48
C MET A 723 19.88 6.30 34.09
N SER A 724 20.82 5.37 34.11
CA SER A 724 21.08 4.37 33.09
C SER A 724 19.78 3.75 32.63
N LEU A 725 19.62 3.65 31.33
CA LEU A 725 18.58 2.84 30.70
C LEU A 725 18.67 1.40 31.23
N PRO A 726 17.59 0.80 31.66
CA PRO A 726 17.61 -0.59 32.05
C PRO A 726 17.81 -1.47 30.82
N SER A 727 18.80 -2.35 30.90
CA SER A 727 18.93 -3.52 30.05
C SER A 727 17.62 -4.35 30.13
N PRO A 728 17.20 -5.04 29.06
CA PRO A 728 16.04 -5.90 29.07
C PRO A 728 16.37 -7.23 29.79
N SER A 729 16.45 -7.22 31.11
CA SER A 729 16.47 -8.41 31.92
C SER A 729 15.61 -8.19 33.16
N GLY A 730 14.35 -8.40 32.99
CA GLY A 730 13.33 -8.37 34.02
C GLY A 730 12.09 -9.05 33.49
N ARG A 731 12.03 -10.38 33.62
CA ARG A 731 10.82 -11.16 33.34
C ARG A 731 9.71 -10.69 34.28
N GLY A 732 8.82 -9.83 33.75
CA GLY A 732 7.45 -9.72 34.22
C GLY A 732 6.63 -10.65 33.35
N GLN A 733 5.95 -11.62 33.97
CA GLN A 733 4.88 -12.38 33.34
C GLN A 733 3.74 -11.38 32.99
N GLY A 734 3.78 -10.82 31.76
CA GLY A 734 2.68 -10.12 31.14
C GLY A 734 2.19 -10.99 29.98
N GLU A 735 0.89 -11.03 29.81
CA GLU A 735 0.15 -11.75 28.77
C GLU A 735 0.89 -11.74 27.42
N GLY A 736 1.15 -12.94 26.87
CA GLY A 736 2.10 -13.15 25.77
C GLY A 736 1.75 -12.37 24.52
N ALA A 737 2.71 -11.61 24.03
CA ALA A 737 2.67 -11.14 22.66
C ALA A 737 2.70 -12.38 21.73
N HIS A 738 1.69 -12.50 20.88
CA HIS A 738 1.58 -13.59 19.90
C HIS A 738 1.95 -13.10 18.50
N TYR A 739 2.46 -13.99 17.65
CA TYR A 739 2.65 -13.70 16.24
C TYR A 739 1.30 -13.55 15.54
N PRO A 740 1.15 -12.64 14.55
CA PRO A 740 -0.08 -12.54 13.79
C PRO A 740 -0.31 -13.81 12.95
N ILE A 741 -1.54 -14.31 12.93
CA ILE A 741 -1.93 -15.43 12.09
C ILE A 741 -2.00 -14.94 10.63
N PRO A 742 -1.37 -15.62 9.66
CA PRO A 742 -1.43 -15.21 8.27
C PRO A 742 -2.86 -15.23 7.70
N GLU A 743 -3.25 -14.19 7.00
CA GLU A 743 -4.56 -14.10 6.35
C GLU A 743 -4.77 -15.13 5.22
N SER A 744 -3.70 -15.65 4.64
CA SER A 744 -3.76 -16.61 3.56
C SER A 744 -2.56 -17.55 3.56
N PHE A 745 -2.78 -18.74 3.01
CA PHE A 745 -1.76 -19.77 2.87
C PHE A 745 -1.52 -20.09 1.40
N SER A 746 -0.38 -20.71 1.10
CA SER A 746 0.00 -21.13 -0.25
C SER A 746 0.63 -22.52 -0.21
N PHE A 747 0.71 -23.18 -1.37
CA PHE A 747 1.43 -24.46 -1.49
C PHE A 747 2.86 -24.36 -0.96
N SER A 748 3.58 -23.29 -1.32
CA SER A 748 4.96 -23.09 -0.89
C SER A 748 5.08 -22.85 0.62
N SER A 749 4.16 -22.11 1.25
CA SER A 749 4.20 -21.84 2.68
C SER A 749 3.92 -23.10 3.50
N VAL A 750 2.91 -23.89 3.12
CA VAL A 750 2.60 -25.17 3.78
C VAL A 750 3.74 -26.19 3.59
N SER A 751 4.32 -26.24 2.37
CA SER A 751 5.47 -27.12 2.10
C SER A 751 6.71 -26.75 2.89
N ALA A 752 6.96 -25.44 3.11
CA ALA A 752 8.06 -24.95 3.94
C ALA A 752 7.89 -25.40 5.40
N PHE A 753 6.68 -25.28 5.95
CA PHE A 753 6.38 -25.74 7.32
C PHE A 753 6.60 -27.25 7.46
N ARG A 754 6.10 -28.05 6.52
CA ARG A 754 6.33 -29.51 6.50
C ARG A 754 7.81 -29.89 6.50
N LYS A 755 8.62 -29.10 5.80
CA LYS A 755 10.06 -29.31 5.68
C LYS A 755 10.80 -28.85 6.93
N CYS A 756 10.51 -27.64 7.39
CA CYS A 756 11.15 -27.02 8.55
C CYS A 756 10.27 -25.92 9.15
N PRO A 757 9.65 -26.14 10.32
CA PRO A 757 8.84 -25.11 10.98
C PRO A 757 9.59 -23.81 11.27
N LEU A 758 10.91 -23.87 11.57
CA LEU A 758 11.73 -22.67 11.75
C LEU A 758 11.91 -21.89 10.43
N GLU A 759 12.12 -22.57 9.30
CA GLU A 759 12.16 -21.91 7.97
C GLU A 759 10.84 -21.21 7.69
N TYR A 760 9.70 -21.80 8.07
CA TYR A 760 8.41 -21.16 7.96
C TYR A 760 8.31 -19.91 8.83
N LYS A 761 8.73 -19.99 10.12
CA LYS A 761 8.75 -18.85 11.03
C LYS A 761 9.51 -17.67 10.44
N PHE A 762 10.74 -17.87 10.03
CA PHE A 762 11.60 -16.78 9.54
C PHE A 762 11.17 -16.27 8.15
N LYS A 763 10.83 -17.16 7.25
CA LYS A 763 10.56 -16.82 5.85
C LYS A 763 9.13 -16.34 5.58
N TYR A 764 8.12 -16.91 6.23
CA TYR A 764 6.72 -16.64 5.95
C TYR A 764 6.03 -15.84 7.05
N LEU A 765 6.41 -16.02 8.31
CA LEU A 765 5.81 -15.30 9.42
C LEU A 765 6.54 -13.96 9.66
N LEU A 766 7.86 -13.99 9.85
CA LEU A 766 8.69 -12.81 10.04
C LEU A 766 9.12 -12.16 8.72
N LYS A 767 8.98 -12.87 7.60
CA LYS A 767 9.33 -12.42 6.25
C LYS A 767 10.79 -11.94 6.12
N LEU A 768 11.69 -12.47 6.92
CA LEU A 768 13.09 -12.07 6.88
C LEU A 768 13.75 -12.45 5.54
N PRO A 769 14.64 -11.60 5.04
CA PRO A 769 15.39 -11.87 3.82
C PRO A 769 16.25 -13.13 3.97
N SER A 770 16.12 -14.08 3.07
CA SER A 770 16.91 -15.30 3.05
C SER A 770 17.79 -15.37 1.80
N ALA A 771 18.93 -16.04 1.93
CA ALA A 771 19.80 -16.30 0.78
C ALA A 771 19.03 -17.08 -0.31
N GLY A 772 19.14 -16.61 -1.53
CA GLY A 772 18.62 -17.30 -2.72
C GLY A 772 19.54 -18.42 -3.20
N SER A 773 19.23 -18.99 -4.35
CA SER A 773 20.10 -19.96 -5.01
C SER A 773 20.14 -19.70 -6.52
N ALA A 774 21.23 -20.12 -7.15
CA ALA A 774 21.39 -20.05 -8.61
C ALA A 774 20.24 -20.74 -9.36
N GLN A 775 19.76 -21.86 -8.83
CA GLN A 775 18.64 -22.61 -9.41
C GLN A 775 17.33 -21.82 -9.34
N LEU A 776 17.05 -21.16 -8.22
CA LEU A 776 15.84 -20.34 -8.03
C LEU A 776 15.87 -19.11 -8.96
N SER A 777 17.01 -18.40 -9.02
CA SER A 777 17.19 -17.24 -9.90
C SER A 777 17.03 -17.62 -11.37
N PHE A 778 17.61 -18.73 -11.78
CA PHE A 778 17.48 -19.26 -13.11
C PHE A 778 16.05 -19.72 -13.43
N GLY A 779 15.40 -20.45 -12.53
CA GLY A 779 14.02 -20.88 -12.67
C GLY A 779 13.08 -19.69 -12.89
N ASN A 780 13.18 -18.68 -12.05
CA ASN A 780 12.39 -17.45 -12.16
C ASN A 780 12.66 -16.71 -13.50
N THR A 781 13.91 -16.69 -13.96
CA THR A 781 14.27 -16.13 -15.28
C THR A 781 13.54 -16.84 -16.41
N ILE A 782 13.56 -18.18 -16.42
CA ILE A 782 12.88 -18.98 -17.46
C ILE A 782 11.36 -18.77 -17.41
N HIS A 783 10.72 -18.88 -16.22
CA HIS A 783 9.27 -18.66 -16.07
C HIS A 783 8.86 -17.27 -16.58
N LYS A 784 9.61 -16.22 -16.19
CA LYS A 784 9.32 -14.86 -16.67
C LYS A 784 9.47 -14.70 -18.17
N THR A 785 10.49 -15.33 -18.75
CA THR A 785 10.71 -15.33 -20.21
C THR A 785 9.54 -15.98 -20.95
N LEU A 786 9.10 -17.16 -20.50
CA LEU A 786 7.99 -17.88 -21.11
C LEU A 786 6.66 -17.15 -20.93
N GLU A 787 6.43 -16.55 -19.78
CA GLU A 787 5.27 -15.69 -19.52
C GLU A 787 5.16 -14.58 -20.58
N LEU A 788 6.22 -13.79 -20.76
CA LEU A 788 6.25 -12.67 -21.69
C LEU A 788 6.11 -13.14 -23.16
N PHE A 789 6.78 -14.22 -23.54
CA PHE A 789 6.69 -14.77 -24.88
C PHE A 789 5.28 -15.28 -25.20
N LEU A 790 4.63 -15.97 -24.28
CA LEU A 790 3.27 -16.48 -24.47
C LEU A 790 2.23 -15.36 -24.48
N LYS A 791 2.43 -14.27 -23.70
CA LYS A 791 1.62 -13.07 -23.78
C LYS A 791 1.72 -12.41 -25.16
N LEU A 792 2.93 -12.26 -25.70
CA LEU A 792 3.15 -11.77 -27.06
C LEU A 792 2.42 -12.64 -28.10
N TRP A 793 2.47 -13.95 -27.95
CA TRP A 793 1.72 -14.90 -28.81
C TRP A 793 0.21 -14.72 -28.68
N GLN A 794 -0.31 -14.62 -27.47
CA GLN A 794 -1.74 -14.42 -27.22
C GLN A 794 -2.26 -13.12 -27.84
N GLU A 795 -1.46 -12.04 -27.82
CA GLU A 795 -1.77 -10.77 -28.46
C GLU A 795 -1.86 -10.93 -29.99
N ARG A 796 -0.91 -11.65 -30.60
CA ARG A 796 -0.95 -11.95 -32.05
C ARG A 796 -2.16 -12.78 -32.43
N LEU A 797 -2.55 -13.74 -31.60
CA LEU A 797 -3.77 -14.51 -31.79
C LEU A 797 -5.03 -13.63 -31.71
N ARG A 798 -5.11 -12.72 -30.76
CA ARG A 798 -6.22 -11.78 -30.60
C ARG A 798 -6.30 -10.80 -31.77
N SER A 799 -5.19 -10.28 -32.23
CA SER A 799 -5.13 -9.37 -33.36
C SER A 799 -5.59 -10.04 -34.65
N ALA A 800 -5.21 -11.28 -34.89
CA ALA A 800 -5.63 -12.04 -36.06
C ALA A 800 -7.14 -12.41 -36.07
N GLN A 801 -7.75 -12.59 -34.90
CA GLN A 801 -9.20 -12.84 -34.80
C GLN A 801 -10.04 -11.57 -35.02
N GLY A 802 -9.41 -10.40 -34.99
CA GLY A 802 -10.07 -9.10 -35.15
C GLY A 802 -10.25 -8.64 -36.58
N ASP A 803 -9.52 -9.16 -37.56
CA ASP A 803 -9.59 -8.77 -38.97
C ASP A 803 -10.60 -9.58 -39.81
N LEU A 804 -11.68 -10.05 -39.20
CA LEU A 804 -12.74 -10.83 -39.87
C LEU A 804 -13.55 -10.05 -40.92
N PHE A 805 -13.26 -8.77 -41.18
CA PHE A 805 -13.92 -7.97 -42.21
C PHE A 805 -13.05 -7.69 -43.44
N ASP A 806 -11.79 -8.10 -43.48
CA ASP A 806 -10.95 -8.06 -44.69
C ASP A 806 -10.83 -9.50 -45.27
N SER A 807 -11.84 -9.91 -46.00
CA SER A 807 -11.98 -11.28 -46.54
C SER A 807 -11.03 -11.60 -47.71
N GLU A 808 -10.01 -10.78 -47.97
CA GLU A 808 -9.08 -11.03 -49.09
C GLU A 808 -7.60 -11.19 -48.69
N LYS A 809 -7.26 -11.11 -47.41
CA LYS A 809 -5.91 -11.50 -46.95
C LYS A 809 -6.02 -12.70 -46.02
N ASN A 810 -5.77 -13.88 -46.55
CA ASN A 810 -5.37 -15.07 -45.80
C ASN A 810 -4.07 -14.76 -45.00
N GLY A 811 -4.16 -13.93 -43.95
CA GLY A 811 -3.06 -13.57 -43.09
C GLY A 811 -2.67 -14.78 -42.24
N LYS A 812 -1.60 -15.47 -42.63
CA LYS A 812 -0.92 -16.41 -41.74
C LYS A 812 -0.58 -15.64 -40.46
N ILE A 813 -1.07 -16.12 -39.31
CA ILE A 813 -0.70 -15.56 -37.99
C ILE A 813 0.83 -15.62 -37.90
N SER A 814 1.46 -14.47 -37.76
CA SER A 814 2.91 -14.40 -37.61
C SER A 814 3.31 -14.98 -36.27
N VAL A 815 3.89 -16.17 -36.26
CA VAL A 815 4.47 -16.79 -35.07
C VAL A 815 5.64 -15.94 -34.56
N PRO A 816 5.76 -15.66 -33.25
CA PRO A 816 6.90 -14.95 -32.71
C PRO A 816 8.22 -15.66 -33.07
N MET A 817 9.24 -14.89 -33.43
CA MET A 817 10.54 -15.47 -33.84
C MET A 817 11.37 -15.90 -32.62
N PHE A 818 12.31 -16.82 -32.84
CA PHE A 818 13.24 -17.28 -31.80
C PHE A 818 14.12 -16.15 -31.23
N GLU A 819 14.45 -15.17 -32.05
CA GLU A 819 15.22 -13.99 -31.61
C GLU A 819 14.41 -13.09 -30.66
N GLU A 820 13.09 -13.04 -30.80
CA GLU A 820 12.23 -12.34 -29.85
C GLU A 820 12.24 -13.06 -28.49
N LEU A 821 12.18 -14.38 -28.49
CA LEU A 821 12.29 -15.18 -27.26
C LEU A 821 13.65 -14.98 -26.56
N LYS A 822 14.75 -14.93 -27.32
CA LYS A 822 16.09 -14.64 -26.78
C LYS A 822 16.15 -13.22 -26.18
N THR A 823 15.60 -12.24 -26.88
CA THR A 823 15.55 -10.85 -26.39
C THR A 823 14.80 -10.77 -25.06
N LEU A 824 13.68 -11.46 -24.96
CA LEU A 824 12.91 -11.54 -23.71
C LEU A 824 13.70 -12.25 -22.61
N TYR A 825 14.49 -13.27 -22.94
CA TYR A 825 15.35 -13.98 -21.99
C TYR A 825 16.44 -13.07 -21.41
N GLU A 826 17.17 -12.35 -22.28
CA GLU A 826 18.20 -11.43 -21.82
C GLU A 826 17.62 -10.31 -20.94
N ARG A 827 16.44 -9.85 -21.28
CA ARG A 827 15.70 -8.83 -20.51
C ARG A 827 15.19 -9.35 -19.15
N SER A 828 14.81 -10.62 -19.07
CA SER A 828 14.28 -11.28 -17.88
C SER A 828 15.35 -11.87 -16.98
N TRP A 829 16.63 -11.75 -17.36
CA TRP A 829 17.73 -12.38 -16.65
C TRP A 829 17.87 -11.83 -15.22
N ILE A 830 17.85 -12.75 -14.22
CA ILE A 830 18.11 -12.46 -12.80
C ILE A 830 19.57 -12.80 -12.53
N ASP A 831 20.35 -11.83 -12.09
CA ASP A 831 21.81 -11.87 -11.98
C ASP A 831 22.33 -12.30 -10.60
N ASP A 832 21.44 -12.57 -9.65
CA ASP A 832 21.75 -12.76 -8.24
C ASP A 832 21.92 -14.24 -7.86
N TRP A 833 22.66 -14.49 -6.78
CA TRP A 833 22.80 -15.77 -6.11
C TRP A 833 23.58 -16.84 -6.89
N TYR A 834 24.40 -16.47 -7.86
CA TYR A 834 25.36 -17.36 -8.47
C TYR A 834 26.69 -17.37 -7.68
N GLU A 835 27.21 -18.57 -7.40
CA GLU A 835 28.44 -18.74 -6.60
C GLU A 835 29.67 -18.17 -7.29
N SER A 836 29.68 -18.20 -8.63
CA SER A 836 30.80 -17.72 -9.44
C SER A 836 30.36 -17.22 -10.82
N ALA A 837 31.19 -16.37 -11.44
CA ALA A 837 30.99 -15.94 -12.80
C ALA A 837 30.95 -17.12 -13.81
N THR A 838 31.65 -18.20 -13.51
CA THR A 838 31.65 -19.42 -14.33
C THR A 838 30.29 -20.12 -14.25
N GLN A 839 29.76 -20.34 -13.05
CA GLN A 839 28.43 -20.92 -12.86
C GLN A 839 27.36 -20.03 -13.53
N LYS A 840 27.40 -18.73 -13.29
CA LYS A 840 26.51 -17.77 -13.93
C LYS A 840 26.51 -17.88 -15.47
N ASN A 841 27.70 -17.91 -16.07
CA ASN A 841 27.81 -18.01 -17.50
C ASN A 841 27.34 -19.37 -18.04
N GLU A 842 27.51 -20.46 -17.28
CA GLU A 842 26.95 -21.76 -17.64
C GLU A 842 25.41 -21.72 -17.72
N TYR A 843 24.77 -21.14 -16.76
CA TYR A 843 23.30 -20.99 -16.76
C TYR A 843 22.82 -20.04 -17.87
N ARG A 844 23.46 -18.86 -18.01
CA ARG A 844 23.05 -17.83 -18.95
C ARG A 844 23.33 -18.18 -20.40
N ALA A 845 24.57 -18.65 -20.73
CA ALA A 845 25.01 -18.82 -22.09
C ALA A 845 24.82 -20.24 -22.66
N LYS A 846 24.66 -21.27 -21.78
CA LYS A 846 24.50 -22.65 -22.22
C LYS A 846 23.11 -23.23 -21.87
N ARG A 847 22.76 -23.30 -20.60
CA ARG A 847 21.52 -23.96 -20.16
C ARG A 847 20.27 -23.21 -20.63
N GLY A 848 20.20 -21.90 -20.43
CA GLY A 848 19.07 -21.09 -20.84
C GLY A 848 18.78 -21.21 -22.33
N PRO A 849 19.70 -20.90 -23.21
CA PRO A 849 19.48 -21.05 -24.65
C PRO A 849 19.08 -22.46 -25.09
N ALA A 850 19.58 -23.52 -24.43
CA ALA A 850 19.19 -24.90 -24.74
C ALA A 850 17.71 -25.15 -24.38
N ILE A 851 17.28 -24.72 -23.20
CA ILE A 851 15.87 -24.81 -22.77
C ILE A 851 14.96 -24.02 -23.72
N LEU A 852 15.33 -22.80 -24.03
CA LEU A 852 14.54 -21.93 -24.91
C LEU A 852 14.42 -22.50 -26.31
N LYS A 853 15.49 -23.14 -26.83
CA LYS A 853 15.45 -23.83 -28.11
C LYS A 853 14.49 -25.02 -28.10
N ASN A 854 14.55 -25.87 -27.07
CA ASN A 854 13.66 -27.01 -26.93
C ASN A 854 12.19 -26.56 -26.82
N PHE A 855 11.95 -25.52 -26.00
CA PHE A 855 10.62 -24.92 -25.88
C PHE A 855 10.11 -24.38 -27.22
N TYR A 856 10.95 -23.62 -27.93
CA TYR A 856 10.56 -22.99 -29.20
C TYR A 856 10.32 -24.00 -30.33
N GLU A 857 11.10 -25.07 -30.42
CA GLU A 857 10.87 -26.17 -31.36
C GLU A 857 9.53 -26.83 -31.12
N HIS A 858 9.21 -27.11 -29.88
CA HIS A 858 7.89 -27.65 -29.48
C HIS A 858 6.75 -26.65 -29.78
N PHE A 859 6.97 -25.37 -29.47
CA PHE A 859 6.02 -24.29 -29.70
C PHE A 859 5.67 -24.15 -31.20
N ILE A 860 6.66 -24.20 -32.09
CA ILE A 860 6.41 -24.13 -33.54
C ILE A 860 5.69 -25.39 -34.05
N ALA A 861 6.08 -26.56 -33.57
CA ALA A 861 5.47 -27.82 -33.97
C ALA A 861 3.98 -27.90 -33.53
N ASN A 862 3.67 -27.37 -32.34
CA ASN A 862 2.35 -27.42 -31.72
C ASN A 862 2.00 -26.07 -31.07
N PRO A 863 1.66 -25.02 -31.83
CA PRO A 863 1.38 -23.71 -31.27
C PRO A 863 0.23 -23.76 -30.24
N PRO A 864 0.47 -23.38 -29.00
CA PRO A 864 -0.53 -23.46 -27.95
C PRO A 864 -1.65 -22.43 -28.15
N LYS A 865 -2.79 -22.69 -27.54
CA LYS A 865 -3.89 -21.72 -27.43
C LYS A 865 -4.08 -21.34 -25.96
N PRO A 866 -3.18 -20.52 -25.38
CA PRO A 866 -3.26 -20.19 -23.98
C PRO A 866 -4.51 -19.35 -23.71
N LYS A 867 -5.34 -19.84 -22.80
CA LYS A 867 -6.51 -19.13 -22.31
C LYS A 867 -6.10 -18.19 -21.18
N TYR A 868 -5.29 -18.71 -20.26
CA TYR A 868 -4.72 -17.95 -19.15
C TYR A 868 -3.21 -18.21 -19.07
N ILE A 869 -2.45 -17.14 -18.80
CA ILE A 869 -1.01 -17.17 -18.59
C ILE A 869 -0.77 -16.53 -17.24
N GLU A 870 -0.17 -17.28 -16.31
CA GLU A 870 0.15 -16.86 -14.97
C GLU A 870 -1.06 -16.29 -14.17
N PRO A 871 -2.29 -16.89 -14.26
CA PRO A 871 -3.43 -16.39 -13.51
C PRO A 871 -3.23 -16.61 -12.01
N TRP A 872 -3.44 -15.55 -11.24
CA TRP A 872 -3.59 -15.64 -9.80
C TRP A 872 -4.94 -16.29 -9.45
N PHE A 873 -4.96 -17.06 -8.36
CA PHE A 873 -6.19 -17.63 -7.83
C PHE A 873 -6.26 -17.52 -6.30
N LYS A 874 -7.48 -17.54 -5.79
CA LYS A 874 -7.78 -17.73 -4.39
C LYS A 874 -8.94 -18.72 -4.24
N ILE A 875 -8.79 -19.69 -3.36
CA ILE A 875 -9.76 -20.76 -3.10
C ILE A 875 -9.90 -20.98 -1.60
N ALA A 876 -10.98 -21.65 -1.19
CA ALA A 876 -11.17 -22.06 0.19
C ALA A 876 -10.49 -23.42 0.45
N MET A 877 -9.67 -23.47 1.50
CA MET A 877 -9.15 -24.74 2.07
C MET A 877 -9.73 -24.90 3.48
N GLY A 878 -10.89 -25.53 3.61
CA GLY A 878 -11.68 -25.47 4.82
C GLY A 878 -12.12 -24.01 5.11
N PRO A 879 -11.90 -23.47 6.32
CA PRO A 879 -12.21 -22.09 6.64
C PRO A 879 -11.15 -21.10 6.15
N TYR A 880 -10.02 -21.57 5.59
CA TYR A 880 -8.85 -20.78 5.29
C TYR A 880 -8.78 -20.33 3.84
N LYS A 881 -8.28 -19.13 3.62
CA LYS A 881 -7.96 -18.58 2.30
C LYS A 881 -6.66 -19.18 1.79
N PHE A 882 -6.69 -19.79 0.62
CA PHE A 882 -5.52 -20.38 -0.02
C PHE A 882 -5.27 -19.70 -1.37
N VAL A 883 -4.05 -19.24 -1.60
CA VAL A 883 -3.68 -18.43 -2.77
C VAL A 883 -2.54 -19.06 -3.54
N GLY A 884 -2.47 -18.75 -4.83
CA GLY A 884 -1.40 -19.23 -5.68
C GLY A 884 -1.49 -18.69 -7.10
N LYS A 885 -0.62 -19.20 -7.95
CA LYS A 885 -0.49 -18.80 -9.34
C LYS A 885 -0.30 -20.05 -10.18
N ILE A 886 -0.96 -20.14 -11.33
CA ILE A 886 -0.85 -21.25 -12.27
C ILE A 886 -0.02 -20.77 -13.45
N ASP A 887 0.98 -21.53 -13.90
CA ASP A 887 1.85 -21.07 -14.99
C ASP A 887 1.09 -20.89 -16.30
N ARG A 888 0.31 -21.90 -16.72
CA ARG A 888 -0.42 -21.81 -17.99
C ARG A 888 -1.66 -22.72 -18.02
N ILE A 889 -2.73 -22.21 -18.62
CA ILE A 889 -3.96 -22.95 -18.92
C ILE A 889 -4.28 -22.78 -20.39
N ASP A 890 -4.28 -23.89 -21.12
CA ASP A 890 -4.60 -23.95 -22.54
C ASP A 890 -6.04 -24.41 -22.79
N VAL A 891 -6.65 -23.91 -23.87
CA VAL A 891 -7.88 -24.50 -24.41
C VAL A 891 -7.51 -25.84 -25.00
N SER A 892 -8.17 -26.92 -24.57
CA SER A 892 -7.94 -28.24 -25.20
C SER A 892 -8.30 -28.18 -26.68
N PRO A 893 -7.40 -28.44 -27.60
CA PRO A 893 -7.81 -28.86 -28.94
C PRO A 893 -8.49 -30.21 -28.82
N SER A 894 -9.49 -30.48 -29.64
CA SER A 894 -10.01 -31.83 -29.84
C SER A 894 -8.85 -32.84 -29.96
N PRO A 895 -8.99 -34.09 -29.50
CA PRO A 895 -7.94 -34.94 -28.95
C PRO A 895 -6.59 -34.81 -29.65
N CYS A 896 -5.62 -34.28 -28.90
CA CYS A 896 -4.21 -34.20 -29.35
C CYS A 896 -3.66 -35.64 -29.41
N PRO A 897 -3.13 -36.12 -30.55
CA PRO A 897 -2.40 -37.37 -30.60
C PRO A 897 -1.01 -37.12 -29.93
N LEU A 898 -0.87 -37.47 -28.66
CA LEU A 898 0.44 -37.71 -28.08
C LEU A 898 1.01 -38.98 -28.76
N SER A 899 2.27 -38.86 -29.19
CA SER A 899 3.07 -39.83 -29.89
C SER A 899 2.77 -41.28 -29.46
N GLU A 900 2.73 -42.17 -30.48
CA GLU A 900 2.53 -43.60 -30.35
C GLU A 900 3.47 -44.24 -29.33
N GLY A 901 2.95 -44.44 -28.11
CA GLY A 901 3.63 -45.15 -27.00
C GLY A 901 2.61 -45.61 -26.01
N LYS A 902 2.17 -46.86 -26.16
CA LYS A 902 1.49 -47.73 -25.20
C LYS A 902 0.72 -47.05 -24.04
N GLY A 903 -0.55 -46.71 -24.26
CA GLY A 903 -1.49 -46.36 -23.18
C GLY A 903 -2.54 -45.34 -23.63
N ASN A 904 -3.64 -45.80 -24.22
CA ASN A 904 -4.78 -45.00 -24.69
C ASN A 904 -5.54 -44.36 -23.51
N ARG A 905 -5.03 -43.29 -22.87
CA ARG A 905 -5.88 -42.40 -22.07
C ARG A 905 -6.07 -41.08 -22.85
N ARG A 906 -7.27 -40.94 -23.41
CA ARG A 906 -7.72 -39.72 -24.10
C ARG A 906 -7.81 -38.58 -23.06
N LEU A 907 -7.29 -37.40 -23.37
CA LEU A 907 -7.56 -36.14 -22.67
C LEU A 907 -9.09 -35.93 -22.63
N GLY A 908 -9.61 -35.57 -21.46
CA GLY A 908 -11.02 -35.22 -21.29
C GLY A 908 -11.34 -33.90 -22.01
N GLU A 909 -12.64 -33.65 -22.28
CA GLU A 909 -13.11 -32.35 -22.74
C GLU A 909 -12.85 -31.29 -21.62
N GLY A 910 -12.15 -30.19 -21.92
CA GLY A 910 -11.87 -29.12 -20.98
C GLY A 910 -10.53 -28.44 -21.24
N CYS A 911 -10.07 -27.63 -20.32
CA CYS A 911 -8.75 -26.97 -20.39
C CYS A 911 -7.63 -27.91 -19.89
N ILE A 912 -6.41 -27.65 -20.33
CA ILE A 912 -5.19 -28.32 -19.89
C ILE A 912 -4.37 -27.35 -19.04
N ILE A 913 -4.00 -27.82 -17.84
CA ILE A 913 -3.15 -27.06 -16.92
C ILE A 913 -1.72 -27.59 -17.03
N ILE A 914 -0.76 -26.67 -17.26
CA ILE A 914 0.65 -26.99 -17.45
C ILE A 914 1.45 -26.16 -16.46
N ASP A 915 2.32 -26.84 -15.70
CA ASP A 915 3.29 -26.23 -14.79
C ASP A 915 4.72 -26.55 -15.31
N TYR A 916 5.59 -25.54 -15.33
CA TYR A 916 6.95 -25.68 -15.86
C TYR A 916 7.94 -26.08 -14.77
N LYS A 917 8.81 -27.04 -15.10
CA LYS A 917 9.91 -27.42 -14.23
C LYS A 917 11.26 -27.24 -14.95
N THR A 918 12.17 -26.55 -14.28
CA THR A 918 13.53 -26.25 -14.79
C THR A 918 14.62 -27.14 -14.19
N GLY A 919 14.23 -28.20 -13.46
CA GLY A 919 15.12 -29.20 -12.89
C GLY A 919 15.77 -30.11 -13.94
N GLU A 920 16.85 -30.82 -13.55
CA GLU A 920 17.60 -31.72 -14.45
C GLU A 920 16.93 -33.09 -14.60
N SER A 921 16.14 -33.52 -13.63
CA SER A 921 15.50 -34.83 -13.60
C SER A 921 14.12 -34.76 -14.24
N ALA A 922 13.83 -35.67 -15.15
CA ALA A 922 12.47 -35.85 -15.66
C ALA A 922 11.57 -36.45 -14.55
N HIS A 923 10.36 -35.94 -14.47
CA HIS A 923 9.34 -36.49 -13.56
C HIS A 923 8.67 -37.73 -14.19
N ASP A 924 9.46 -38.80 -14.42
CA ASP A 924 8.95 -40.03 -15.02
C ASP A 924 7.81 -40.67 -14.21
N LYS A 925 7.85 -40.48 -12.87
CA LYS A 925 6.77 -40.88 -11.97
C LYS A 925 6.46 -39.72 -11.01
N LEU A 926 5.28 -39.14 -11.15
CA LEU A 926 4.80 -38.11 -10.24
C LEU A 926 4.72 -38.67 -8.81
N GLN A 927 5.49 -38.07 -7.91
CA GLN A 927 5.41 -38.34 -6.48
C GLN A 927 4.10 -37.76 -5.92
N LYS A 928 3.73 -38.15 -4.68
CA LYS A 928 2.50 -37.67 -4.04
C LYS A 928 2.49 -36.13 -3.95
N VAL A 929 3.60 -35.51 -3.55
CA VAL A 929 3.73 -34.05 -3.37
C VAL A 929 3.57 -33.30 -4.69
N ASP A 930 4.11 -33.82 -5.79
CA ASP A 930 3.98 -33.21 -7.12
C ASP A 930 2.52 -33.15 -7.58
N LYS A 931 1.76 -34.23 -7.29
CA LYS A 931 0.32 -34.30 -7.60
C LYS A 931 -0.49 -33.31 -6.77
N GLU A 932 -0.12 -33.06 -5.52
CA GLU A 932 -0.84 -32.12 -4.64
C GLU A 932 -0.90 -30.73 -5.25
N GLN A 933 0.22 -30.19 -5.77
CA GLN A 933 0.25 -28.89 -6.44
C GLN A 933 -0.69 -28.82 -7.63
N LEU A 934 -0.65 -29.81 -8.50
CA LEU A 934 -1.51 -29.88 -9.69
C LEU A 934 -2.99 -30.04 -9.34
N VAL A 935 -3.32 -30.80 -8.28
CA VAL A 935 -4.70 -30.93 -7.81
C VAL A 935 -5.21 -29.59 -7.24
N ILE A 936 -4.38 -28.83 -6.53
CA ILE A 936 -4.73 -27.47 -6.09
C ILE A 936 -5.04 -26.59 -7.30
N TYR A 937 -4.27 -26.69 -8.38
CA TYR A 937 -4.55 -25.97 -9.62
C TYR A 937 -5.86 -26.40 -10.29
N GLN A 938 -6.20 -27.68 -10.21
CA GLN A 938 -7.51 -28.16 -10.68
C GLN A 938 -8.65 -27.52 -9.89
N ILE A 939 -8.55 -27.50 -8.56
CA ILE A 939 -9.53 -26.85 -7.69
C ILE A 939 -9.67 -25.37 -8.09
N ALA A 940 -8.54 -24.67 -8.23
CA ALA A 940 -8.52 -23.27 -8.59
C ALA A 940 -9.15 -23.00 -9.97
N ALA A 941 -8.84 -23.82 -10.96
CA ALA A 941 -9.44 -23.71 -12.28
C ALA A 941 -10.96 -23.95 -12.25
N GLN A 942 -11.42 -24.94 -11.49
CA GLN A 942 -12.84 -25.28 -11.41
C GLN A 942 -13.65 -24.27 -10.58
N GLU A 943 -13.14 -23.82 -9.45
CA GLU A 943 -13.91 -22.99 -8.50
C GLU A 943 -13.75 -21.51 -8.74
N PHE A 944 -12.52 -21.05 -8.99
CA PHE A 944 -12.22 -19.63 -9.16
C PHE A 944 -12.36 -19.17 -10.61
N LEU A 945 -11.73 -19.91 -11.56
CA LEU A 945 -11.80 -19.57 -12.99
C LEU A 945 -13.05 -20.14 -13.70
N ARG A 946 -13.80 -21.03 -13.04
CA ARG A 946 -15.01 -21.68 -13.59
C ARG A 946 -14.75 -22.48 -14.86
N GLU A 947 -13.59 -23.12 -14.96
CA GLU A 947 -13.15 -23.91 -16.08
C GLU A 947 -13.31 -25.40 -15.83
N ARG A 948 -13.71 -26.15 -16.86
CA ARG A 948 -13.66 -27.62 -16.82
C ARG A 948 -12.25 -28.08 -17.14
N VAL A 949 -11.64 -28.88 -16.28
CA VAL A 949 -10.27 -29.38 -16.45
C VAL A 949 -10.29 -30.74 -17.15
N GLY A 950 -9.56 -30.83 -18.26
CA GLY A 950 -9.40 -32.07 -19.04
C GLY A 950 -8.04 -32.75 -18.83
N GLY A 951 -7.07 -32.08 -18.23
CA GLY A 951 -5.74 -32.64 -17.96
C GLY A 951 -4.84 -31.74 -17.13
N LEU A 952 -4.04 -32.36 -16.28
CA LEU A 952 -3.01 -31.73 -15.42
C LEU A 952 -1.67 -32.38 -15.77
N MET A 953 -0.63 -31.58 -16.03
CA MET A 953 0.69 -32.10 -16.35
C MET A 953 1.81 -31.14 -15.98
N TYR A 954 3.01 -31.69 -15.76
CA TYR A 954 4.25 -30.93 -15.78
C TYR A 954 4.89 -30.97 -17.15
N TRP A 955 5.59 -29.89 -17.46
CA TRP A 955 6.53 -29.83 -18.57
C TRP A 955 7.92 -29.62 -18.02
N ASP A 956 8.71 -30.69 -18.00
CA ASP A 956 10.13 -30.66 -17.63
C ASP A 956 10.92 -30.08 -18.81
N LEU A 957 11.28 -28.81 -18.70
CA LEU A 957 11.87 -28.04 -19.81
C LEU A 957 13.30 -28.47 -20.19
N VAL A 958 14.08 -28.96 -19.23
CA VAL A 958 15.46 -29.40 -19.49
C VAL A 958 15.48 -30.68 -20.33
N PRO A 959 14.83 -31.81 -19.90
CA PRO A 959 14.73 -32.99 -20.72
C PRO A 959 13.68 -32.88 -21.85
N ASN A 960 12.96 -31.76 -21.93
CA ASN A 960 11.83 -31.53 -22.85
C ASN A 960 10.79 -32.66 -22.83
N HIS A 961 10.34 -33.00 -21.62
CA HIS A 961 9.44 -34.11 -21.35
C HIS A 961 8.14 -33.65 -20.70
N PHE A 962 6.99 -34.17 -21.20
CA PHE A 962 5.69 -33.97 -20.56
C PHE A 962 5.34 -35.19 -19.73
N THR A 963 4.84 -34.96 -18.51
CA THR A 963 4.31 -36.07 -17.70
C THR A 963 3.00 -36.59 -18.26
N GLU A 964 2.63 -37.81 -17.94
CA GLU A 964 1.31 -38.33 -18.28
C GLU A 964 0.21 -37.44 -17.69
N PRO A 965 -0.77 -37.00 -18.50
CA PRO A 965 -1.85 -36.17 -18.01
C PRO A 965 -2.76 -36.97 -17.07
N PHE A 966 -3.22 -36.33 -16.00
CA PHE A 966 -4.21 -36.89 -15.10
C PHE A 966 -5.26 -35.85 -14.71
N VAL A 967 -6.38 -36.29 -14.16
CA VAL A 967 -7.41 -35.44 -13.54
C VAL A 967 -7.75 -36.07 -12.19
N ALA A 968 -7.76 -35.27 -11.14
CA ALA A 968 -8.13 -35.74 -9.81
C ALA A 968 -9.66 -35.98 -9.71
N THR A 969 -10.01 -37.06 -9.04
CA THR A 969 -11.43 -37.36 -8.75
C THR A 969 -11.97 -36.45 -7.63
N PRO A 970 -13.31 -36.29 -7.50
CA PRO A 970 -13.88 -35.52 -6.39
C PRO A 970 -13.44 -36.02 -5.02
N GLU A 971 -13.27 -37.31 -4.85
CA GLU A 971 -12.81 -37.90 -3.58
C GLU A 971 -11.34 -37.54 -3.28
N GLN A 972 -10.49 -37.46 -4.32
CA GLN A 972 -9.09 -37.03 -4.18
C GLN A 972 -8.99 -35.56 -3.84
N ILE A 973 -9.86 -34.73 -4.42
CA ILE A 973 -9.95 -33.30 -4.12
C ILE A 973 -10.35 -33.10 -2.66
N GLU A 974 -11.42 -33.77 -2.21
CA GLU A 974 -11.91 -33.60 -0.85
C GLU A 974 -10.91 -34.13 0.20
N LYS A 975 -10.23 -35.21 -0.11
CA LYS A 975 -9.12 -35.71 0.72
C LYS A 975 -7.99 -34.69 0.83
N LEU A 976 -7.58 -34.07 -0.28
CA LEU A 976 -6.54 -33.03 -0.27
C LEU A 976 -6.96 -31.82 0.56
N ARG A 977 -8.22 -31.39 0.43
CA ARG A 977 -8.75 -30.28 1.25
C ARG A 977 -8.65 -30.59 2.74
N SER A 978 -9.08 -31.77 3.13
CA SER A 978 -9.01 -32.18 4.54
C SER A 978 -7.58 -32.28 5.05
N GLU A 979 -6.65 -32.83 4.24
CA GLU A 979 -5.22 -32.90 4.59
C GLU A 979 -4.61 -31.50 4.77
N TYR A 980 -4.91 -30.56 3.85
CA TYR A 980 -4.38 -29.17 3.92
C TYR A 980 -5.03 -28.36 5.02
N THR A 981 -6.32 -28.52 5.27
CA THR A 981 -6.99 -27.89 6.41
C THR A 981 -6.34 -28.31 7.73
N ALA A 982 -6.13 -29.62 7.94
CA ALA A 982 -5.48 -30.12 9.15
C ALA A 982 -4.04 -29.57 9.33
N GLN A 983 -3.30 -29.41 8.24
CA GLN A 983 -1.95 -28.83 8.28
C GLN A 983 -1.96 -27.34 8.59
N ILE A 984 -2.91 -26.59 8.04
CA ILE A 984 -3.06 -25.17 8.37
C ILE A 984 -3.46 -25.01 9.84
N ASP A 985 -4.35 -25.89 10.36
CA ASP A 985 -4.68 -25.93 11.80
C ASP A 985 -3.45 -26.19 12.67
N GLU A 986 -2.52 -27.03 12.21
CA GLU A 986 -1.25 -27.30 12.90
C GLU A 986 -0.33 -26.08 12.87
N ILE A 987 -0.20 -25.41 11.72
CA ILE A 987 0.57 -24.17 11.59
C ILE A 987 0.02 -23.11 12.56
N ILE A 988 -1.28 -22.90 12.59
CA ILE A 988 -1.93 -21.91 13.47
C ILE A 988 -1.66 -22.25 14.94
N ARG A 989 -1.85 -23.49 15.34
CA ARG A 989 -1.53 -23.93 16.72
C ARG A 989 -0.06 -23.72 17.10
N THR A 990 0.84 -23.95 16.14
CA THR A 990 2.28 -23.70 16.36
C THR A 990 2.57 -22.23 16.53
N ILE A 991 1.88 -21.35 15.78
CA ILE A 991 1.98 -19.88 15.90
C ILE A 991 1.44 -19.43 17.26
N GLU A 992 0.24 -19.87 17.64
CA GLU A 992 -0.44 -19.46 18.88
C GLU A 992 0.35 -19.88 20.13
N ASN A 993 1.02 -21.02 20.09
CA ASN A 993 1.80 -21.54 21.21
C ASN A 993 3.30 -21.22 21.13
N ASP A 994 3.76 -20.52 20.10
CA ASP A 994 5.19 -20.29 19.79
C ASP A 994 6.05 -21.57 19.91
N SER A 995 5.52 -22.67 19.41
CA SER A 995 6.11 -24.01 19.57
C SER A 995 6.93 -24.46 18.36
N PHE A 996 7.53 -23.52 17.61
CA PHE A 996 8.31 -23.81 16.40
C PHE A 996 9.55 -24.69 16.65
N VAL A 997 10.22 -24.51 17.78
CA VAL A 997 11.40 -25.32 18.14
C VAL A 997 11.00 -26.77 18.39
N GLN A 998 9.90 -27.01 19.13
CA GLN A 998 9.38 -28.37 19.38
C GLN A 998 8.90 -29.01 18.07
N ALA A 999 8.13 -28.26 17.26
CA ALA A 999 7.65 -28.72 15.95
C ALA A 999 8.82 -29.05 15.01
N HIS A 1000 9.92 -28.27 15.09
CA HIS A 1000 11.14 -28.57 14.34
C HIS A 1000 11.82 -29.88 14.81
N ALA A 1001 11.94 -30.08 16.11
CA ALA A 1001 12.54 -31.30 16.66
C ALA A 1001 11.80 -32.58 16.23
N ASP A 1002 10.47 -32.49 16.07
CA ASP A 1002 9.61 -33.58 15.66
C ASP A 1002 9.71 -33.90 14.16
N THR A 1003 10.10 -32.94 13.33
CA THR A 1003 10.03 -33.05 11.85
C THR A 1003 11.37 -33.31 11.17
N THR A 1004 12.52 -33.00 11.82
CA THR A 1004 13.79 -32.93 11.10
C THR A 1004 14.54 -34.22 10.95
N ARG A 1005 14.73 -34.63 9.69
CA ARG A 1005 15.81 -35.50 9.20
C ARG A 1005 16.80 -34.75 8.28
N HIS A 1006 16.72 -33.45 8.15
CA HIS A 1006 17.49 -32.66 7.16
C HIS A 1006 18.16 -31.45 7.81
N THR A 1007 19.32 -31.04 7.26
CA THR A 1007 20.04 -29.83 7.65
C THR A 1007 19.14 -28.59 7.44
N CYS A 1008 18.80 -27.92 8.51
CA CYS A 1008 18.06 -26.65 8.48
C CYS A 1008 19.05 -25.47 8.49
N ASN A 1009 18.83 -24.46 7.67
CA ASN A 1009 19.65 -23.24 7.63
C ASN A 1009 19.60 -22.43 8.95
N TYR A 1010 18.64 -22.74 9.81
CA TYR A 1010 18.38 -22.07 11.08
C TYR A 1010 18.71 -22.96 12.30
N GLN A 1011 19.53 -24.00 12.15
CA GLN A 1011 19.93 -24.89 13.24
C GLN A 1011 20.63 -24.17 14.39
N HIS A 1012 21.26 -23.03 14.15
CA HIS A 1012 21.92 -22.23 15.16
C HIS A 1012 20.96 -21.53 16.14
N PHE A 1013 19.63 -21.56 15.87
CA PHE A 1013 18.59 -21.09 16.78
C PHE A 1013 18.05 -22.22 17.72
N LEU A 1014 18.50 -23.44 17.57
CA LEU A 1014 18.16 -24.58 18.43
C LEU A 1014 19.14 -24.67 19.60
#